data_8aa9b19fac9f13eb6784a5ce4eb11078
#
_entry.id   8aa9b19fac9f13eb6784a5ce4eb11078
#
_cell.length_a   1.000
_cell.length_b   1.000
_cell.length_c   1.000
_cell.angle_alpha   90.00
_cell.angle_beta   90.00
_cell.angle_gamma   90.00
#
_symmetry.space_group_name_H-M   'P 1'
#
loop_
_entity.id
_entity.type
_entity.pdbx_description
1 polymer ?
#
loop_
_entity_poly.entity_id
_entity_poly.type
_entity_poly.pdbx_seq_one_letter_code
_entity_poly.pdbx_strand_id
1 'polypeptide(L)'
;MAKKTNITQPLELDLFQLQAEYPEVILNNEFDNNFEDLDLSKNVLICNVKKDNVEHFLDGTAKIYYTGKRFPSTIALNKLYYFIPYIGKQCDLDYYGIRDLYMIKIARVGSRREGELDNDPNDLRIVFELQFVKHLFTDYQKHRLNIWETYSDTTLEELRNPAKSRNKIVSNRLTYISLFSSAGVGCYGFKQENYNCVATVELIERRLNVQKYNHKCIYDSGYICGDITLEETQNRVFQELQMWKRQNRLTDLDVVIATPPCQGMSVANHKKGDELKRNSLVVESIKMIREMQPRFFVFENVSAFLKSICTDIDGVDRPIKDAIELDLAGHYNIAAKVLNFKDYGNPSSRTRTLVIGVRKDQKEVTPLELFPDRQEEQTLRQTIGHLPHLQNMGEIWEEDIYHTFRPYAPHMEEWIEHIIEGQSAFDNEDESRIPHTEKDGEIIFHQRKNGDKYTRQYWDKVPPCIHTRNDILASQNTVHPTDNRVFSIREIMLMMSVPQSFQWSALSYEQLNALSLEDKQQYLKKEDVNIRQSLGEAVPTIIFQQIARKIKEKLADVELTEQEINDIILKNNLTDSKKLLQYIKKHRKLGFVRLAKIAEYANSARTETAAYYTRQDICYSVIKSLPDYPDNKILHILEPAVGVGNFLPSLFLKYANVAELHIDVIDINADSIDLLKQILKSIPQPENVRLNFITKDTLLQKFSKHYDIVVGNPPYMKVSDKNLLKQYKQSVANTETNNIFSFFIEKALQIGDVVSLVVPKSLINAPEFGGTRKIMNHLPIINIVDFGEKGFKGVKIETIAFTINQRVKRDNTKVESYISNDIKIHSQDYITDKTYPYWLIYRNDDFDNVARKMQFGVFRAFRDRTLTKANTSQQGKIRVLKSRNIGNNEIVDIVDYDTYIDDISNLEVGKYLNRTECVLVPNLTYYPRACFMPRNAITDGSVAILTVLPEHQVTETDLAYYATDEFCQFYSIARNRGTRSLNIDNNSVFFFGKLK
;
A
#
# COMPACT_ATOMS: atom_id res chain seq x y z
N MET A 1 -10.09 21.12 -24.96
CA MET A 1 -10.19 21.58 -23.56
C MET A 1 -9.51 20.54 -22.69
N ALA A 2 -8.29 20.80 -22.27
CA ALA A 2 -7.49 19.86 -21.49
C ALA A 2 -8.04 19.78 -20.05
N LYS A 3 -8.39 18.58 -19.60
CA LYS A 3 -8.74 18.31 -18.20
C LYS A 3 -7.48 18.46 -17.35
N LYS A 4 -7.51 19.40 -16.42
CA LYS A 4 -6.52 19.53 -15.35
C LYS A 4 -6.52 18.25 -14.52
N THR A 5 -5.43 17.52 -14.54
CA THR A 5 -5.08 16.52 -13.54
C THR A 5 -4.83 17.23 -12.22
N ASN A 6 -5.53 16.84 -11.16
CA ASN A 6 -5.25 17.29 -9.81
C ASN A 6 -3.88 16.78 -9.37
N ILE A 7 -2.90 17.65 -9.49
CA ILE A 7 -1.61 17.50 -8.79
C ILE A 7 -1.91 17.87 -7.35
N THR A 8 -1.60 16.98 -6.40
CA THR A 8 -1.63 17.28 -4.97
C THR A 8 -0.79 18.52 -4.72
N GLN A 9 -1.45 19.59 -4.28
CA GLN A 9 -0.76 20.82 -3.91
C GLN A 9 0.16 20.55 -2.71
N PRO A 10 1.35 21.13 -2.63
CA PRO A 10 2.18 21.06 -1.43
C PRO A 10 1.38 21.63 -0.26
N LEU A 11 1.51 20.99 0.92
CA LEU A 11 0.97 21.51 2.18
C LEU A 11 1.40 22.96 2.35
N GLU A 12 0.44 23.85 2.42
CA GLU A 12 0.67 25.27 2.64
C GLU A 12 0.78 25.54 4.14
N LEU A 13 1.71 26.40 4.53
CA LEU A 13 1.79 26.90 5.91
C LEU A 13 0.55 27.74 6.22
N ASP A 14 -0.17 27.36 7.26
CA ASP A 14 -1.19 28.23 7.85
C ASP A 14 -0.46 29.39 8.59
N LEU A 15 -0.43 30.57 7.96
CA LEU A 15 0.26 31.74 8.49
C LEU A 15 -0.35 32.26 9.79
N PHE A 16 -1.64 31.98 10.04
CA PHE A 16 -2.28 32.33 11.33
C PHE A 16 -1.80 31.40 12.44
N GLN A 17 -1.63 30.12 12.19
CA GLN A 17 -1.06 29.17 13.14
C GLN A 17 0.40 29.50 13.43
N LEU A 18 1.18 29.84 12.38
CA LEU A 18 2.58 30.25 12.53
C LEU A 18 2.73 31.54 13.34
N GLN A 19 1.82 32.51 13.21
CA GLN A 19 1.81 33.73 14.00
C GLN A 19 1.48 33.47 15.48
N ALA A 20 0.63 32.47 15.78
CA ALA A 20 0.26 32.07 17.13
C ALA A 20 1.39 31.30 17.84
N GLU A 21 2.09 30.43 17.12
CA GLU A 21 3.19 29.61 17.66
C GLU A 21 4.54 30.36 17.69
N TYR A 22 4.76 31.28 16.75
CA TYR A 22 6.03 32.01 16.57
C TYR A 22 5.76 33.47 16.25
N PRO A 23 5.38 34.31 17.25
CA PRO A 23 5.06 35.72 17.03
C PRO A 23 6.23 36.53 16.44
N GLU A 24 7.47 36.14 16.70
CA GLU A 24 8.68 36.71 16.06
C GLU A 24 9.76 35.63 15.94
N VAL A 25 10.01 35.13 14.72
CA VAL A 25 11.23 34.35 14.43
C VAL A 25 12.36 35.32 14.16
N ILE A 26 13.08 35.74 15.20
CA ILE A 26 14.27 36.58 15.08
C ILE A 26 15.44 35.65 14.78
N LEU A 27 15.90 35.64 13.53
CA LEU A 27 17.22 35.11 13.18
C LEU A 27 18.24 36.18 13.47
N ASN A 28 18.69 36.25 14.73
CA ASN A 28 19.81 37.13 15.11
C ASN A 28 21.10 36.53 14.54
N ASN A 29 21.46 36.98 13.35
CA ASN A 29 22.79 36.74 12.79
C ASN A 29 23.69 37.89 13.22
N GLU A 30 24.48 37.75 14.34
CA GLU A 30 25.50 38.70 14.69
C GLU A 30 26.60 38.72 13.63
N PHE A 31 27.01 39.91 13.23
CA PHE A 31 27.94 40.17 12.16
C PHE A 31 29.37 40.27 12.63
N ASP A 32 30.26 39.51 12.04
CA ASP A 32 31.64 39.94 11.83
C ASP A 32 31.75 40.72 10.52
N ASN A 33 32.33 41.87 10.52
CA ASN A 33 32.45 42.81 9.38
C ASN A 33 33.43 42.34 8.30
N ASN A 34 33.81 41.06 8.28
CA ASN A 34 34.78 40.52 7.35
C ASN A 34 34.10 39.59 6.32
N PHE A 35 33.74 40.14 5.15
CA PHE A 35 33.00 39.52 4.07
C PHE A 35 33.85 38.62 3.13
N GLU A 36 35.10 38.35 3.46
CA GLU A 36 35.98 37.60 2.54
C GLU A 36 35.70 36.11 2.49
N ASP A 37 35.13 35.49 3.56
CA ASP A 37 34.87 34.07 3.63
C ASP A 37 33.38 33.81 3.84
N LEU A 38 32.64 33.57 2.74
CA LEU A 38 31.27 33.09 2.82
C LEU A 38 31.22 31.66 3.30
N ASP A 39 30.42 31.37 4.31
CA ASP A 39 30.13 29.97 4.73
C ASP A 39 29.29 29.26 3.68
N LEU A 40 29.92 28.45 2.84
CA LEU A 40 29.28 27.76 1.73
C LEU A 40 28.27 26.70 2.17
N SER A 41 28.29 26.28 3.43
CA SER A 41 27.38 25.29 4.00
C SER A 41 26.00 25.86 4.37
N LYS A 42 25.86 27.19 4.43
CA LYS A 42 24.61 27.85 4.84
C LYS A 42 23.53 27.77 3.80
N ASN A 43 22.29 27.59 4.29
CA ASN A 43 21.12 27.53 3.46
C ASN A 43 20.75 28.86 2.81
N VAL A 44 20.34 28.78 1.56
CA VAL A 44 19.97 29.90 0.71
C VAL A 44 18.52 29.73 0.26
N LEU A 45 17.71 30.78 0.40
CA LEU A 45 16.38 30.84 -0.18
C LEU A 45 16.45 31.60 -1.52
N ILE A 46 16.02 30.97 -2.60
CA ILE A 46 15.88 31.59 -3.91
C ILE A 46 14.41 31.91 -4.13
N CYS A 47 14.11 33.20 -4.39
CA CYS A 47 12.74 33.65 -4.58
C CYS A 47 12.57 34.41 -5.90
N ASN A 48 11.43 34.15 -6.56
CA ASN A 48 11.07 34.86 -7.78
C ASN A 48 10.64 36.31 -7.44
N VAL A 49 11.28 37.27 -8.07
CA VAL A 49 11.00 38.71 -7.90
C VAL A 49 9.92 39.17 -8.87
N LYS A 50 8.97 39.97 -8.38
CA LYS A 50 7.94 40.57 -9.23
C LYS A 50 8.49 41.80 -9.95
N LYS A 51 7.90 42.13 -11.14
CA LYS A 51 8.29 43.23 -12.00
C LYS A 51 8.32 44.55 -11.24
N ASP A 52 7.34 44.81 -10.37
CA ASP A 52 7.17 46.07 -9.63
C ASP A 52 8.29 46.34 -8.60
N ASN A 53 9.04 45.30 -8.17
CA ASN A 53 10.06 45.36 -7.14
C ASN A 53 11.47 45.05 -7.65
N VAL A 54 11.62 44.83 -8.95
CA VAL A 54 12.86 44.31 -9.54
C VAL A 54 13.99 45.33 -9.45
N GLU A 55 13.72 46.61 -9.60
CA GLU A 55 14.73 47.66 -9.60
C GLU A 55 15.57 47.70 -8.32
N HIS A 56 14.93 47.55 -7.16
CA HIS A 56 15.63 47.53 -5.86
C HIS A 56 16.55 46.31 -5.68
N PHE A 57 16.27 45.19 -6.39
CA PHE A 57 17.15 44.05 -6.38
C PHE A 57 18.29 44.19 -7.40
N LEU A 58 18.09 44.95 -8.48
CA LEU A 58 19.12 45.19 -9.48
C LEU A 58 20.23 46.14 -9.01
N ASP A 59 19.86 47.15 -8.21
CA ASP A 59 20.76 48.13 -7.67
C ASP A 59 21.31 47.79 -6.27
N GLY A 60 20.90 46.64 -5.69
CA GLY A 60 21.34 46.19 -4.38
C GLY A 60 20.70 46.92 -3.20
N THR A 61 19.70 47.79 -3.43
CA THR A 61 19.05 48.59 -2.38
C THR A 61 17.87 47.92 -1.70
N ALA A 62 17.47 46.70 -2.16
CA ALA A 62 16.37 45.98 -1.55
C ALA A 62 16.63 45.67 -0.07
N LYS A 63 15.74 46.13 0.80
CA LYS A 63 15.81 45.90 2.26
C LYS A 63 14.78 44.88 2.74
N ILE A 64 13.70 44.69 2.01
CA ILE A 64 12.57 43.85 2.41
C ILE A 64 12.08 43.03 1.22
N TYR A 65 11.70 41.76 1.49
CA TYR A 65 10.98 40.92 0.56
C TYR A 65 9.74 40.32 1.22
N TYR A 66 8.59 40.45 0.57
CA TYR A 66 7.34 39.87 1.01
C TYR A 66 7.02 38.64 0.17
N THR A 67 6.72 37.54 0.85
CA THR A 67 6.31 36.30 0.16
C THR A 67 4.93 36.45 -0.49
N GLY A 68 4.58 35.51 -1.36
CA GLY A 68 3.18 35.31 -1.77
C GLY A 68 2.31 34.86 -0.59
N LYS A 69 0.97 34.79 -0.79
CA LYS A 69 0.03 34.25 0.22
C LYS A 69 0.33 32.79 0.59
N ARG A 70 1.09 32.10 -0.24
CA ARG A 70 1.45 30.69 -0.11
C ARG A 70 2.97 30.57 -0.02
N PHE A 71 3.44 30.06 1.10
CA PHE A 71 4.84 29.74 1.32
C PHE A 71 4.98 28.27 1.68
N PRO A 72 5.93 27.50 1.06
CA PRO A 72 6.04 26.08 1.31
C PRO A 72 6.37 25.77 2.77
N SER A 73 5.56 24.95 3.44
CA SER A 73 5.82 24.45 4.81
C SER A 73 7.11 23.62 4.91
N THR A 74 7.62 23.20 3.77
CA THR A 74 8.83 22.39 3.66
C THR A 74 10.12 23.19 3.82
N ILE A 75 10.06 24.52 3.78
CA ILE A 75 11.21 25.41 3.95
C ILE A 75 11.30 25.82 5.43
N ALA A 76 12.32 25.31 6.12
CA ALA A 76 12.53 25.65 7.53
C ALA A 76 13.09 27.07 7.67
N LEU A 77 12.24 28.03 8.07
CA LEU A 77 12.60 29.46 8.19
C LEU A 77 13.81 29.71 9.10
N ASN A 78 13.91 28.98 10.20
CA ASN A 78 15.00 29.11 11.18
C ASN A 78 16.36 28.56 10.69
N LYS A 79 16.41 27.93 9.52
CA LYS A 79 17.64 27.43 8.89
C LYS A 79 18.13 28.31 7.73
N LEU A 80 17.30 29.28 7.30
CA LEU A 80 17.65 30.15 6.19
C LEU A 80 18.68 31.21 6.67
N TYR A 81 19.72 31.39 5.89
CA TYR A 81 20.78 32.39 6.19
C TYR A 81 20.90 33.40 5.08
N TYR A 82 20.83 32.97 3.83
CA TYR A 82 20.96 33.83 2.66
C TYR A 82 19.69 33.83 1.81
N PHE A 83 19.56 34.91 1.04
CA PHE A 83 18.49 35.12 0.08
C PHE A 83 19.09 35.47 -1.28
N ILE A 84 18.55 34.90 -2.33
CA ILE A 84 18.93 35.19 -3.72
C ILE A 84 17.67 35.55 -4.52
N PRO A 85 17.59 36.77 -5.07
CA PRO A 85 16.50 37.13 -5.98
C PRO A 85 16.67 36.36 -7.32
N TYR A 86 15.61 35.71 -7.75
CA TYR A 86 15.52 35.18 -9.12
C TYR A 86 14.78 36.20 -9.99
N ILE A 87 15.49 36.75 -10.97
CA ILE A 87 14.90 37.61 -11.99
C ILE A 87 14.33 36.73 -13.10
N GLY A 88 13.02 36.71 -13.22
CA GLY A 88 12.32 35.87 -14.20
C GLY A 88 12.02 36.67 -15.50
N LYS A 89 11.64 35.99 -16.56
CA LYS A 89 11.22 36.58 -17.84
C LYS A 89 10.07 37.56 -17.71
N GLN A 90 9.24 37.44 -16.66
CA GLN A 90 8.14 38.35 -16.38
C GLN A 90 8.59 39.78 -16.02
N CYS A 91 9.87 39.99 -15.78
CA CYS A 91 10.44 41.32 -15.50
C CYS A 91 10.73 42.12 -16.77
N ASP A 92 10.57 41.53 -17.96
CA ASP A 92 10.81 42.15 -19.29
C ASP A 92 12.23 42.74 -19.46
N LEU A 93 13.23 42.05 -18.90
CA LEU A 93 14.64 42.41 -19.02
C LEU A 93 15.33 41.49 -20.02
N ASP A 94 16.39 41.93 -20.66
CA ASP A 94 17.20 41.18 -21.62
C ASP A 94 17.99 40.04 -20.97
N TYR A 95 18.05 40.02 -19.64
CA TYR A 95 18.72 39.00 -18.83
C TYR A 95 17.79 38.44 -17.74
N TYR A 96 18.01 37.18 -17.38
CA TYR A 96 17.23 36.53 -16.33
C TYR A 96 18.07 35.46 -15.62
N GLY A 97 17.73 35.19 -14.37
CA GLY A 97 18.39 34.20 -13.52
C GLY A 97 18.77 34.74 -12.15
N ILE A 98 19.84 34.23 -11.58
CA ILE A 98 20.36 34.61 -10.27
C ILE A 98 21.73 35.26 -10.42
N ARG A 99 22.02 36.28 -9.60
CA ARG A 99 23.31 36.95 -9.56
C ARG A 99 23.67 37.41 -8.14
N ASP A 100 22.74 37.99 -7.43
CA ASP A 100 22.97 38.81 -6.26
C ASP A 100 22.68 38.03 -4.97
N LEU A 101 23.55 38.17 -3.98
CA LEU A 101 23.42 37.54 -2.67
C LEU A 101 23.03 38.59 -1.62
N TYR A 102 21.98 38.25 -0.89
CA TYR A 102 21.54 38.98 0.29
C TYR A 102 21.63 38.09 1.53
N MET A 103 21.86 38.71 2.69
CA MET A 103 21.71 38.02 3.97
C MET A 103 20.32 38.29 4.51
N ILE A 104 19.70 37.30 5.11
CA ILE A 104 18.45 37.41 5.84
C ILE A 104 18.78 37.84 7.28
N LYS A 105 18.40 39.06 7.65
CA LYS A 105 18.56 39.58 9.02
C LYS A 105 17.44 39.09 9.93
N ILE A 106 16.22 39.18 9.45
CA ILE A 106 15.01 38.87 10.19
C ILE A 106 14.04 38.15 9.21
N ALA A 107 13.40 37.10 9.68
CA ALA A 107 12.24 36.51 9.04
C ALA A 107 11.09 36.53 10.04
N ARG A 108 9.98 37.18 9.67
CA ARG A 108 8.81 37.32 10.55
C ARG A 108 7.50 37.16 9.76
N VAL A 109 6.44 36.83 10.44
CA VAL A 109 5.09 36.92 9.88
C VAL A 109 4.58 38.36 10.11
N GLY A 110 4.13 39.02 9.07
CA GLY A 110 3.64 40.42 9.15
C GLY A 110 2.64 40.71 8.02
N SER A 111 1.88 41.78 8.18
CA SER A 111 1.05 42.27 7.09
C SER A 111 1.92 42.92 6.01
N ARG A 112 1.50 42.91 4.77
CA ARG A 112 2.21 43.44 3.60
C ARG A 112 2.60 44.95 3.69
N ARG A 113 2.51 45.60 4.84
CA ARG A 113 2.29 47.05 4.92
C ARG A 113 2.93 47.90 5.93
N GLU A 114 4.15 47.94 5.90
CA GLU A 114 4.79 49.16 6.35
C GLU A 114 5.18 50.00 5.10
N GLY A 115 4.19 50.69 4.49
CA GLY A 115 4.48 51.64 3.43
C GLY A 115 3.59 51.72 2.17
N GLU A 116 2.57 50.85 2.03
CA GLU A 116 1.70 50.87 0.85
C GLU A 116 0.25 51.29 1.13
N LEU A 117 -0.44 51.86 0.10
CA LEU A 117 -1.71 52.57 0.20
C LEU A 117 -2.99 51.72 0.47
N ASP A 118 -2.93 50.42 0.44
CA ASP A 118 -4.05 49.49 0.62
C ASP A 118 -3.95 48.57 1.85
N ASN A 119 -4.57 48.85 3.00
CA ASN A 119 -4.40 48.22 4.33
C ASN A 119 -5.36 47.09 4.58
N ASP A 120 -5.01 45.83 4.28
CA ASP A 120 -5.66 44.68 4.87
C ASP A 120 -4.78 44.06 5.98
N PRO A 121 -5.11 44.26 7.25
CA PRO A 121 -4.33 43.71 8.37
C PRO A 121 -4.39 42.16 8.41
N ASN A 122 -5.31 41.52 7.62
CA ASN A 122 -5.44 40.09 7.53
C ASN A 122 -4.61 39.49 6.36
N ASP A 123 -3.96 40.30 5.52
CA ASP A 123 -3.09 39.80 4.46
C ASP A 123 -1.70 39.46 5.01
N LEU A 124 -1.64 38.38 5.81
CA LEU A 124 -0.39 37.91 6.42
C LEU A 124 0.58 37.36 5.39
N ARG A 125 1.87 37.66 5.57
CA ARG A 125 2.99 37.26 4.72
C ARG A 125 4.19 36.90 5.58
N ILE A 126 5.09 36.08 5.05
CA ILE A 126 6.44 35.99 5.58
C ILE A 126 7.22 37.17 4.99
N VAL A 127 7.82 37.96 5.89
CA VAL A 127 8.61 39.17 5.57
C VAL A 127 10.06 38.87 5.88
N PHE A 128 10.93 38.98 4.90
CA PHE A 128 12.36 38.90 5.07
C PHE A 128 12.96 40.29 5.05
N GLU A 129 13.68 40.69 6.12
CA GLU A 129 14.54 41.86 6.10
C GLU A 129 15.90 41.43 5.57
N LEU A 130 16.36 42.14 4.55
CA LEU A 130 17.51 41.76 3.74
C LEU A 130 18.63 42.78 3.83
N GLN A 131 19.85 42.29 3.70
CA GLN A 131 21.04 43.13 3.50
C GLN A 131 21.82 42.59 2.32
N PHE A 132 22.11 43.44 1.35
CA PHE A 132 22.97 43.10 0.23
C PHE A 132 24.37 42.70 0.71
N VAL A 133 24.90 41.60 0.20
CA VAL A 133 26.23 41.07 0.52
C VAL A 133 27.18 41.31 -0.65
N LYS A 134 26.93 40.70 -1.80
CA LYS A 134 27.75 40.84 -3.01
C LYS A 134 27.09 40.21 -4.24
N HIS A 135 27.68 40.45 -5.41
CA HIS A 135 27.38 39.67 -6.62
C HIS A 135 28.08 38.33 -6.54
N LEU A 136 27.32 37.22 -6.62
CA LEU A 136 27.86 35.84 -6.65
C LEU A 136 28.45 35.48 -8.00
N PHE A 137 27.89 36.08 -9.05
CA PHE A 137 28.28 35.85 -10.45
C PHE A 137 28.49 37.19 -11.16
N THR A 138 29.39 37.20 -12.15
CA THR A 138 29.63 38.39 -13.00
C THR A 138 28.40 38.72 -13.82
N ASP A 139 27.72 37.68 -14.35
CA ASP A 139 26.49 37.80 -15.15
C ASP A 139 25.37 36.97 -14.54
N TYR A 140 24.11 37.26 -14.92
CA TYR A 140 22.94 36.46 -14.49
C TYR A 140 23.05 35.01 -14.96
N GLN A 141 23.05 34.09 -13.99
CA GLN A 141 23.10 32.65 -14.27
C GLN A 141 21.69 32.07 -14.37
N LYS A 142 21.41 31.31 -15.43
CA LYS A 142 20.14 30.62 -15.61
C LYS A 142 19.99 29.54 -14.54
N HIS A 143 19.18 29.80 -13.53
CA HIS A 143 18.76 28.79 -12.57
C HIS A 143 17.35 28.30 -12.96
N ARG A 144 17.15 26.97 -13.09
CA ARG A 144 15.84 26.40 -13.36
C ARG A 144 15.06 26.31 -12.04
N LEU A 145 14.40 27.40 -11.66
CA LEU A 145 13.21 27.26 -10.81
C LEU A 145 12.13 26.53 -11.62
N ASN A 146 11.48 25.55 -11.05
CA ASN A 146 10.30 24.97 -11.67
C ASN A 146 9.28 26.08 -11.93
N ILE A 147 8.66 26.07 -13.10
CA ILE A 147 7.67 27.09 -13.55
C ILE A 147 6.52 27.25 -12.54
N TRP A 148 6.35 26.32 -11.59
CA TRP A 148 5.31 26.25 -10.59
C TRP A 148 5.79 26.61 -9.16
N GLU A 149 7.09 26.72 -8.93
CA GLU A 149 7.68 27.03 -7.62
C GLU A 149 8.16 28.47 -7.60
N THR A 150 7.53 29.28 -6.75
CA THR A 150 7.95 30.66 -6.50
C THR A 150 9.21 30.70 -5.61
N TYR A 151 9.50 29.61 -4.89
CA TYR A 151 10.56 29.50 -3.89
C TYR A 151 11.37 28.21 -4.07
N SER A 152 12.66 28.27 -3.82
CA SER A 152 13.58 27.12 -3.80
C SER A 152 14.62 27.33 -2.70
N ASP A 153 14.96 26.30 -1.92
CA ASP A 153 16.06 26.33 -0.95
C ASP A 153 17.22 25.44 -1.42
N THR A 154 18.45 25.87 -1.16
CA THR A 154 19.69 25.20 -1.55
C THR A 154 20.83 25.67 -0.63
N THR A 155 22.07 25.28 -0.90
CA THR A 155 23.27 25.82 -0.24
C THR A 155 24.12 26.62 -1.22
N LEU A 156 24.98 27.50 -0.70
CA LEU A 156 25.92 28.26 -1.56
C LEU A 156 26.92 27.32 -2.27
N GLU A 157 27.27 26.18 -1.63
CA GLU A 157 28.16 25.20 -2.22
C GLU A 157 27.53 24.54 -3.46
N GLU A 158 26.25 24.19 -3.39
CA GLU A 158 25.51 23.61 -4.52
C GLU A 158 25.33 24.59 -5.68
N LEU A 159 25.16 25.87 -5.38
CA LEU A 159 25.06 26.90 -6.41
C LEU A 159 26.40 27.14 -7.12
N ARG A 160 27.52 27.07 -6.39
CA ARG A 160 28.88 27.25 -6.95
C ARG A 160 29.37 26.05 -7.75
N ASN A 161 28.99 24.84 -7.36
CA ASN A 161 29.42 23.60 -7.96
C ASN A 161 28.25 22.73 -8.48
N PRO A 162 27.43 23.22 -9.41
CA PRO A 162 26.25 22.49 -9.88
C PRO A 162 26.58 21.12 -10.54
N ALA A 163 27.81 20.93 -10.99
CA ALA A 163 28.28 19.67 -11.56
C ALA A 163 28.49 18.55 -10.52
N LYS A 164 28.86 18.87 -9.27
CA LYS A 164 28.98 17.87 -8.20
C LYS A 164 27.66 17.32 -7.75
N SER A 165 26.58 18.11 -7.82
CA SER A 165 25.22 17.69 -7.49
C SER A 165 24.58 16.83 -8.58
N ARG A 166 24.89 17.08 -9.87
CA ARG A 166 24.21 16.41 -11.00
C ARG A 166 24.66 14.96 -11.26
N ASN A 167 25.84 14.54 -10.83
CA ASN A 167 26.39 13.22 -11.16
C ASN A 167 26.02 12.10 -10.17
N LYS A 168 25.31 12.41 -9.08
CA LYS A 168 25.02 11.41 -8.04
C LYS A 168 23.71 10.65 -8.21
N ILE A 169 22.73 11.14 -9.01
CA ILE A 169 21.41 10.54 -9.08
C ILE A 169 21.06 10.15 -10.51
N VAL A 170 20.85 8.86 -10.71
CA VAL A 170 20.25 8.33 -11.92
C VAL A 170 18.74 8.52 -11.79
N SER A 171 18.18 9.47 -12.54
CA SER A 171 16.80 9.99 -12.44
C SER A 171 15.66 8.95 -12.61
N ASN A 172 15.97 7.68 -12.92
CA ASN A 172 14.98 6.63 -13.19
C ASN A 172 15.14 5.40 -12.28
N ARG A 173 15.87 5.50 -11.16
CA ARG A 173 16.01 4.37 -10.24
C ARG A 173 14.94 4.44 -9.16
N LEU A 174 14.39 3.27 -8.83
CA LEU A 174 13.51 3.11 -7.68
C LEU A 174 14.24 3.41 -6.39
N THR A 175 13.50 3.82 -5.36
CA THR A 175 14.03 4.32 -4.10
C THR A 175 13.62 3.44 -2.92
N TYR A 176 14.43 3.41 -1.86
CA TYR A 176 14.04 2.73 -0.64
C TYR A 176 14.59 3.39 0.62
N ILE A 177 13.90 3.15 1.75
CA ILE A 177 14.36 3.44 3.12
C ILE A 177 14.52 2.11 3.85
N SER A 178 15.57 2.00 4.68
CA SER A 178 15.84 0.80 5.47
C SER A 178 15.86 1.13 6.95
N LEU A 179 14.97 0.51 7.73
CA LEU A 179 14.84 0.65 9.17
C LEU A 179 15.40 -0.60 9.86
N PHE A 180 16.11 -0.43 10.98
CA PHE A 180 16.80 -1.50 11.71
C PHE A 180 17.79 -2.26 10.82
N SER A 181 18.59 -1.51 10.08
CA SER A 181 19.30 -2.03 8.90
C SER A 181 20.52 -2.89 9.20
N SER A 182 20.97 -3.04 10.47
CA SER A 182 22.16 -3.76 10.89
C SER A 182 23.39 -3.37 10.05
N ALA A 183 24.24 -4.30 9.62
CA ALA A 183 25.37 -4.03 8.71
C ALA A 183 24.97 -3.83 7.24
N GLY A 184 23.67 -3.91 6.90
CA GLY A 184 23.17 -3.68 5.55
C GLY A 184 23.31 -4.88 4.59
N VAL A 185 23.62 -6.06 5.07
CA VAL A 185 23.85 -7.27 4.26
C VAL A 185 22.61 -7.60 3.38
N GLY A 186 21.43 -7.73 3.99
CA GLY A 186 20.20 -8.02 3.22
C GLY A 186 19.87 -6.93 2.20
N CYS A 187 19.91 -5.67 2.64
CA CYS A 187 19.60 -4.53 1.77
C CYS A 187 20.61 -4.34 0.62
N TYR A 188 21.78 -4.98 0.67
CA TYR A 188 22.72 -4.99 -0.45
C TYR A 188 22.07 -5.58 -1.72
N GLY A 189 21.07 -6.48 -1.57
CA GLY A 189 20.28 -6.99 -2.68
C GLY A 189 19.53 -5.90 -3.46
N PHE A 190 19.01 -4.87 -2.77
CA PHE A 190 18.41 -3.71 -3.43
C PHE A 190 19.43 -2.87 -4.20
N LYS A 191 20.65 -2.72 -3.65
CA LYS A 191 21.75 -2.07 -4.35
C LYS A 191 22.14 -2.83 -5.63
N GLN A 192 22.21 -4.16 -5.59
CA GLN A 192 22.47 -5.00 -6.76
C GLN A 192 21.43 -4.84 -7.87
N GLU A 193 20.18 -4.57 -7.51
CA GLU A 193 19.09 -4.27 -8.46
C GLU A 193 19.01 -2.78 -8.83
N ASN A 194 20.03 -1.98 -8.49
CA ASN A 194 20.16 -0.56 -8.83
C ASN A 194 19.08 0.34 -8.22
N TYR A 195 18.67 0.10 -6.97
CA TYR A 195 17.85 1.02 -6.20
C TYR A 195 18.71 2.10 -5.54
N ASN A 196 18.12 3.27 -5.33
CA ASN A 196 18.71 4.35 -4.54
C ASN A 196 18.23 4.26 -3.09
N CYS A 197 19.15 4.16 -2.14
CA CYS A 197 18.82 4.26 -0.72
C CYS A 197 18.68 5.73 -0.33
N VAL A 198 17.48 6.12 0.09
CA VAL A 198 17.17 7.47 0.57
C VAL A 198 17.74 7.67 1.97
N ALA A 199 17.37 6.77 2.90
CA ALA A 199 17.84 6.78 4.27
C ALA A 199 18.02 5.37 4.81
N THR A 200 18.95 5.21 5.73
CA THR A 200 19.15 3.97 6.48
C THR A 200 19.34 4.29 7.96
N VAL A 201 18.59 3.58 8.82
CA VAL A 201 18.60 3.81 10.28
C VAL A 201 19.20 2.61 10.99
N GLU A 202 20.19 2.86 11.83
CA GLU A 202 20.83 1.85 12.68
C GLU A 202 21.27 2.49 14.00
N LEU A 203 21.08 1.77 15.08
CA LEU A 203 21.44 2.20 16.43
C LEU A 203 22.96 2.17 16.66
N ILE A 204 23.65 1.21 16.06
CA ILE A 204 25.07 0.93 16.30
C ILE A 204 25.90 1.57 15.17
N GLU A 205 26.64 2.61 15.51
CA GLU A 205 27.45 3.38 14.55
C GLU A 205 28.41 2.51 13.73
N ARG A 206 29.08 1.54 14.36
CA ARG A 206 30.00 0.61 13.66
C ARG A 206 29.29 -0.13 12.52
N ARG A 207 28.05 -0.59 12.70
CA ARG A 207 27.25 -1.26 11.66
C ARG A 207 26.89 -0.29 10.55
N LEU A 208 26.57 0.95 10.91
CA LEU A 208 26.30 1.99 9.94
C LEU A 208 27.55 2.33 9.08
N ASN A 209 28.73 2.27 9.68
CA ASN A 209 30.01 2.46 8.95
C ASN A 209 30.22 1.36 7.89
N VAL A 210 29.87 0.09 8.17
CA VAL A 210 29.89 -0.97 7.16
C VAL A 210 28.99 -0.62 5.97
N GLN A 211 27.83 -0.05 6.20
CA GLN A 211 26.95 0.40 5.14
C GLN A 211 27.55 1.57 4.33
N LYS A 212 28.30 2.47 4.99
CA LYS A 212 29.05 3.56 4.31
C LYS A 212 30.15 2.99 3.41
N TYR A 213 30.91 2.00 3.86
CA TYR A 213 31.93 1.35 3.05
C TYR A 213 31.35 0.72 1.78
N ASN A 214 30.12 0.25 1.87
CA ASN A 214 29.37 -0.28 0.72
C ASN A 214 28.63 0.80 -0.08
N HIS A 215 28.82 2.09 0.18
CA HIS A 215 28.15 3.20 -0.51
C HIS A 215 26.66 2.97 -0.68
N LYS A 216 25.95 2.65 0.44
CA LYS A 216 24.53 2.30 0.40
C LYS A 216 23.67 3.50 0.08
N CYS A 217 23.85 4.63 0.79
CA CYS A 217 23.17 5.88 0.51
C CYS A 217 24.00 6.76 -0.43
N ILE A 218 23.33 7.55 -1.23
CA ILE A 218 23.98 8.51 -2.14
C ILE A 218 24.50 9.72 -1.37
N TYR A 219 23.70 10.20 -0.39
CA TYR A 219 24.06 11.32 0.48
C TYR A 219 24.51 10.82 1.85
N ASP A 220 25.51 11.48 2.43
CA ASP A 220 26.00 11.15 3.77
C ASP A 220 24.93 11.40 4.85
N SER A 221 24.04 12.37 4.63
CA SER A 221 22.88 12.66 5.50
C SER A 221 21.89 11.50 5.61
N GLY A 222 21.83 10.62 4.62
CA GLY A 222 21.01 9.42 4.62
C GLY A 222 21.46 8.32 5.60
N TYR A 223 22.70 8.41 6.15
CA TYR A 223 23.16 7.48 7.18
C TYR A 223 22.79 7.99 8.56
N ILE A 224 21.71 7.49 9.14
CA ILE A 224 21.14 7.96 10.40
C ILE A 224 21.49 6.99 11.53
N CYS A 225 22.45 7.42 12.39
CA CYS A 225 22.72 6.72 13.65
C CYS A 225 21.75 7.23 14.71
N GLY A 226 20.92 6.35 15.27
CA GLY A 226 19.97 6.73 16.31
C GLY A 226 18.95 5.67 16.64
N ASP A 227 18.31 5.85 17.80
CA ASP A 227 17.18 5.03 18.25
C ASP A 227 15.91 5.47 17.50
N ILE A 228 15.27 4.55 16.78
CA ILE A 228 14.07 4.84 15.98
C ILE A 228 12.85 5.19 16.84
N THR A 229 12.86 4.90 18.14
CA THR A 229 11.79 5.28 19.06
C THR A 229 11.82 6.76 19.42
N LEU A 230 12.93 7.46 19.13
CA LEU A 230 13.08 8.87 19.39
C LEU A 230 12.58 9.70 18.21
N GLU A 231 11.76 10.69 18.50
CA GLU A 231 11.20 11.62 17.52
C GLU A 231 12.29 12.33 16.70
N GLU A 232 13.43 12.66 17.31
CA GLU A 232 14.58 13.25 16.61
C GLU A 232 15.07 12.33 15.47
N THR A 233 15.19 11.02 15.72
CA THR A 233 15.63 10.07 14.71
C THR A 233 14.59 9.95 13.60
N GLN A 234 13.31 9.85 13.94
CA GLN A 234 12.21 9.80 12.97
C GLN A 234 12.19 11.08 12.11
N ASN A 235 12.29 12.25 12.73
CA ASN A 235 12.33 13.55 12.04
C ASN A 235 13.50 13.64 11.05
N ARG A 236 14.68 13.10 11.38
CA ARG A 236 15.81 13.05 10.44
C ARG A 236 15.49 12.19 9.20
N VAL A 237 14.78 11.06 9.36
CA VAL A 237 14.33 10.24 8.21
C VAL A 237 13.35 11.02 7.33
N PHE A 238 12.37 11.70 7.95
CA PHE A 238 11.41 12.51 7.20
C PHE A 238 12.07 13.70 6.50
N GLN A 239 13.03 14.36 7.14
CA GLN A 239 13.80 15.45 6.53
C GLN A 239 14.60 14.96 5.32
N GLU A 240 15.24 13.80 5.42
CA GLU A 240 15.97 13.19 4.31
C GLU A 240 15.03 12.85 3.14
N LEU A 241 13.86 12.23 3.43
CA LEU A 241 12.85 11.94 2.41
C LEU A 241 12.32 13.22 1.76
N GLN A 242 12.09 14.28 2.53
CA GLN A 242 11.65 15.57 2.00
C GLN A 242 12.74 16.22 1.13
N MET A 243 14.00 16.15 1.52
CA MET A 243 15.12 16.61 0.70
C MET A 243 15.14 15.86 -0.64
N TRP A 244 14.97 14.55 -0.64
CA TRP A 244 14.88 13.75 -1.86
C TRP A 244 13.70 14.14 -2.74
N LYS A 245 12.50 14.35 -2.16
CA LYS A 245 11.31 14.79 -2.90
C LYS A 245 11.55 16.12 -3.62
N ARG A 246 12.26 17.07 -2.97
CA ARG A 246 12.56 18.36 -3.55
C ARG A 246 13.65 18.32 -4.62
N GLN A 247 14.82 17.75 -4.29
CA GLN A 247 15.99 17.80 -5.15
C GLN A 247 15.89 16.82 -6.34
N ASN A 248 15.24 15.69 -6.15
CA ASN A 248 15.22 14.61 -7.13
C ASN A 248 13.86 14.44 -7.80
N ARG A 249 12.89 15.35 -7.52
CA ARG A 249 11.50 15.25 -8.02
C ARG A 249 10.85 13.89 -7.72
N LEU A 250 11.20 13.32 -6.59
CA LEU A 250 10.61 12.06 -6.15
C LEU A 250 9.14 12.30 -5.81
N THR A 251 8.23 11.74 -6.59
CA THR A 251 6.78 11.82 -6.32
C THR A 251 6.39 10.91 -5.16
N ASP A 252 6.93 9.70 -5.16
CA ASP A 252 6.65 8.66 -4.17
C ASP A 252 7.95 7.98 -3.72
N LEU A 253 8.01 7.61 -2.45
CA LEU A 253 8.97 6.61 -1.97
C LEU A 253 8.52 5.22 -2.44
N ASP A 254 9.40 4.47 -3.08
CA ASP A 254 9.00 3.16 -3.60
C ASP A 254 8.91 2.11 -2.50
N VAL A 255 9.96 1.90 -1.70
CA VAL A 255 10.00 0.79 -0.74
C VAL A 255 10.44 1.24 0.65
N VAL A 256 9.76 0.74 1.70
CA VAL A 256 10.30 0.72 3.07
C VAL A 256 10.59 -0.71 3.47
N ILE A 257 11.81 -0.96 3.92
CA ILE A 257 12.25 -2.24 4.47
C ILE A 257 12.41 -2.08 5.97
N ALA A 258 11.82 -2.96 6.77
CA ALA A 258 11.97 -2.95 8.20
C ALA A 258 12.26 -4.37 8.73
N THR A 259 13.37 -4.51 9.45
CA THR A 259 13.79 -5.76 10.08
C THR A 259 13.96 -5.55 11.59
N PRO A 260 12.86 -5.28 12.33
CA PRO A 260 12.93 -4.98 13.77
C PRO A 260 13.52 -6.15 14.56
N PRO A 261 14.23 -5.89 15.67
CA PRO A 261 14.90 -6.93 16.46
C PRO A 261 13.92 -8.02 16.95
N CYS A 262 14.31 -9.29 16.78
CA CYS A 262 13.52 -10.47 17.18
C CYS A 262 13.83 -10.99 18.60
N GLN A 263 14.59 -10.26 19.41
CA GLN A 263 15.11 -10.76 20.69
C GLN A 263 14.01 -11.11 21.71
N GLY A 264 12.83 -10.48 21.64
CA GLY A 264 11.66 -10.83 22.45
C GLY A 264 10.84 -12.03 21.93
N MET A 265 11.01 -12.38 20.65
CA MET A 265 10.17 -13.32 19.90
C MET A 265 10.85 -14.68 19.66
N SER A 266 12.18 -14.78 19.91
CA SER A 266 12.96 -15.98 19.60
C SER A 266 12.77 -17.05 20.67
N VAL A 267 12.48 -18.29 20.25
CA VAL A 267 12.42 -19.48 21.11
C VAL A 267 13.75 -19.72 21.87
N ALA A 268 14.87 -19.20 21.34
CA ALA A 268 16.18 -19.30 21.95
C ALA A 268 16.47 -18.24 23.05
N ASN A 269 15.52 -17.35 23.32
CA ASN A 269 15.73 -16.32 24.35
C ASN A 269 15.46 -16.85 25.75
N HIS A 270 16.52 -17.01 26.55
CA HIS A 270 16.43 -17.45 27.93
C HIS A 270 16.28 -16.30 28.98
N LYS A 271 16.25 -15.03 28.53
CA LYS A 271 16.08 -13.85 29.40
C LYS A 271 14.66 -13.30 29.26
N LYS A 272 13.77 -13.65 30.16
CA LYS A 272 12.42 -13.09 30.28
C LYS A 272 12.46 -11.74 31.02
N GLY A 273 11.73 -10.72 30.53
CA GLY A 273 11.56 -9.48 31.27
C GLY A 273 11.09 -8.25 30.51
N ASP A 274 11.53 -8.03 29.24
CA ASP A 274 11.16 -6.83 28.45
C ASP A 274 10.61 -7.19 27.08
N GLU A 275 9.95 -8.34 26.96
CA GLU A 275 9.51 -8.88 25.66
C GLU A 275 8.51 -7.95 24.97
N LEU A 276 7.53 -7.45 25.71
CA LEU A 276 6.49 -6.56 25.16
C LEU A 276 7.09 -5.27 24.61
N LYS A 277 7.98 -4.61 25.35
CA LYS A 277 8.66 -3.39 24.90
C LYS A 277 9.50 -3.62 23.64
N ARG A 278 10.21 -4.76 23.56
CA ARG A 278 11.03 -5.11 22.38
C ARG A 278 10.18 -5.46 21.17
N ASN A 279 9.09 -6.19 21.38
CA ASN A 279 8.14 -6.52 20.32
C ASN A 279 7.46 -5.26 19.77
N SER A 280 7.23 -4.26 20.63
CA SER A 280 6.61 -2.98 20.25
C SER A 280 7.50 -2.11 19.35
N LEU A 281 8.80 -2.45 19.15
CA LEU A 281 9.65 -1.77 18.18
C LEU A 281 9.13 -1.89 16.73
N VAL A 282 8.36 -2.93 16.42
CA VAL A 282 7.71 -3.05 15.11
C VAL A 282 6.69 -1.93 14.88
N VAL A 283 6.05 -1.45 15.96
CA VAL A 283 5.02 -0.42 15.89
C VAL A 283 5.60 0.90 15.38
N GLU A 284 6.88 1.20 15.70
CA GLU A 284 7.57 2.37 15.14
C GLU A 284 7.72 2.28 13.62
N SER A 285 7.99 1.07 13.08
CA SER A 285 7.98 0.87 11.63
C SER A 285 6.59 1.03 11.03
N ILE A 286 5.54 0.56 11.71
CA ILE A 286 4.14 0.72 11.27
C ILE A 286 3.77 2.21 11.21
N LYS A 287 4.09 2.99 12.25
CA LYS A 287 3.89 4.45 12.27
C LYS A 287 4.58 5.13 11.10
N MET A 288 5.85 4.84 10.89
CA MET A 288 6.63 5.44 9.81
C MET A 288 6.10 5.05 8.43
N ILE A 289 5.70 3.79 8.20
CA ILE A 289 5.08 3.35 6.94
C ILE A 289 3.76 4.07 6.71
N ARG A 290 2.93 4.20 7.75
CA ARG A 290 1.65 4.91 7.70
C ARG A 290 1.82 6.38 7.32
N GLU A 291 2.86 7.03 7.79
CA GLU A 291 3.15 8.43 7.51
C GLU A 291 3.84 8.65 6.16
N MET A 292 4.87 7.87 5.85
CA MET A 292 5.61 7.98 4.58
C MET A 292 4.81 7.53 3.37
N GLN A 293 3.84 6.62 3.54
CA GLN A 293 3.01 6.05 2.47
C GLN A 293 3.83 5.51 1.28
N PRO A 294 4.86 4.65 1.48
CA PRO A 294 5.62 4.09 0.37
C PRO A 294 4.71 3.27 -0.57
N ARG A 295 5.13 3.07 -1.82
CA ARG A 295 4.40 2.21 -2.77
C ARG A 295 4.39 0.74 -2.31
N PHE A 296 5.49 0.31 -1.66
CA PHE A 296 5.68 -1.04 -1.14
C PHE A 296 6.31 -0.99 0.25
N PHE A 297 6.02 -1.99 1.09
CA PHE A 297 6.82 -2.24 2.29
C PHE A 297 7.14 -3.72 2.45
N VAL A 298 8.24 -4.01 3.14
CA VAL A 298 8.71 -5.37 3.44
C VAL A 298 9.12 -5.46 4.90
N PHE A 299 8.46 -6.35 5.67
CA PHE A 299 8.97 -6.80 6.96
C PHE A 299 9.61 -8.18 6.83
N GLU A 300 10.73 -8.39 7.51
CA GLU A 300 11.31 -9.71 7.74
C GLU A 300 11.53 -9.93 9.23
N ASN A 301 11.20 -11.15 9.71
CA ASN A 301 11.42 -11.52 11.10
C ASN A 301 11.34 -13.06 11.29
N VAL A 302 11.53 -13.52 12.54
CA VAL A 302 11.40 -14.94 12.90
C VAL A 302 10.00 -15.49 12.66
N SER A 303 9.84 -16.81 12.59
CA SER A 303 8.54 -17.48 12.31
C SER A 303 7.42 -17.14 13.29
N ALA A 304 7.75 -16.81 14.54
CA ALA A 304 6.77 -16.42 15.56
C ALA A 304 6.26 -14.97 15.44
N PHE A 305 6.84 -14.14 14.59
CA PHE A 305 6.64 -12.70 14.48
C PHE A 305 5.17 -12.27 14.53
N LEU A 306 4.35 -12.80 13.67
CA LEU A 306 2.94 -12.38 13.56
C LEU A 306 2.06 -12.77 14.74
N LYS A 307 2.49 -13.77 15.52
CA LYS A 307 1.77 -14.25 16.71
C LYS A 307 2.23 -13.56 18.01
N SER A 308 3.38 -12.89 17.97
CA SER A 308 3.94 -12.17 19.11
C SER A 308 3.08 -10.96 19.45
N ILE A 309 2.92 -10.68 20.74
CA ILE A 309 2.15 -9.54 21.24
C ILE A 309 3.02 -8.28 21.24
N CYS A 310 2.45 -7.16 20.77
CA CYS A 310 3.03 -5.83 20.88
C CYS A 310 2.01 -4.85 21.48
N THR A 311 2.49 -3.77 22.10
CA THR A 311 1.64 -2.62 22.45
C THR A 311 1.52 -1.74 21.21
N ASP A 312 0.33 -1.64 20.64
CA ASP A 312 0.05 -0.93 19.40
C ASP A 312 -0.01 0.59 19.59
N ILE A 313 -0.23 1.34 18.51
CA ILE A 313 -0.26 2.81 18.49
C ILE A 313 -1.29 3.38 19.47
N ASP A 314 -2.43 2.70 19.61
CA ASP A 314 -3.52 3.08 20.54
C ASP A 314 -3.29 2.65 22.00
N GLY A 315 -2.11 2.06 22.30
CA GLY A 315 -1.75 1.58 23.63
C GLY A 315 -2.36 0.21 24.01
N VAL A 316 -3.01 -0.47 23.06
CA VAL A 316 -3.64 -1.78 23.30
C VAL A 316 -2.68 -2.91 22.91
N ASP A 317 -2.59 -3.92 23.78
CA ASP A 317 -1.79 -5.11 23.52
C ASP A 317 -2.53 -6.05 22.57
N ARG A 318 -1.89 -6.36 21.42
CA ARG A 318 -2.44 -7.27 20.41
C ARG A 318 -1.35 -8.00 19.64
N PRO A 319 -1.70 -9.11 18.93
CA PRO A 319 -0.77 -9.74 17.99
C PRO A 319 -0.26 -8.75 16.93
N ILE A 320 1.02 -8.84 16.57
CA ILE A 320 1.64 -7.98 15.54
C ILE A 320 0.87 -8.07 14.20
N LYS A 321 0.32 -9.25 13.87
CA LYS A 321 -0.53 -9.40 12.71
C LYS A 321 -1.71 -8.43 12.73
N ASP A 322 -2.38 -8.31 13.86
CA ASP A 322 -3.58 -7.49 14.01
C ASP A 322 -3.21 -5.99 13.99
N ALA A 323 -2.07 -5.61 14.59
CA ALA A 323 -1.55 -4.23 14.52
C ALA A 323 -1.23 -3.83 13.05
N ILE A 324 -0.53 -4.69 12.30
CA ILE A 324 -0.24 -4.45 10.87
C ILE A 324 -1.54 -4.32 10.06
N GLU A 325 -2.53 -5.20 10.30
CA GLU A 325 -3.81 -5.14 9.59
C GLU A 325 -4.61 -3.90 9.95
N LEU A 326 -4.69 -3.54 11.22
CA LEU A 326 -5.46 -2.40 11.70
C LEU A 326 -4.93 -1.08 11.13
N ASP A 327 -3.61 -0.88 11.20
CA ASP A 327 -2.99 0.39 10.83
C ASP A 327 -2.68 0.55 9.34
N LEU A 328 -2.39 -0.56 8.64
CA LEU A 328 -1.91 -0.48 7.26
C LEU A 328 -2.88 -1.03 6.21
N ALA A 329 -3.76 -1.97 6.54
CA ALA A 329 -4.60 -2.60 5.52
C ALA A 329 -5.69 -1.66 4.95
N GLY A 330 -5.96 -0.51 5.58
CA GLY A 330 -6.75 0.58 4.96
C GLY A 330 -6.14 1.06 3.65
N HIS A 331 -4.81 1.24 3.63
CA HIS A 331 -4.06 1.79 2.50
C HIS A 331 -3.34 0.73 1.65
N TYR A 332 -3.08 -0.47 2.20
CA TYR A 332 -2.26 -1.51 1.57
C TYR A 332 -3.02 -2.83 1.40
N ASN A 333 -2.72 -3.51 0.32
CA ASN A 333 -2.93 -4.95 0.19
C ASN A 333 -1.72 -5.66 0.79
N ILE A 334 -1.91 -6.57 1.75
CA ILE A 334 -0.85 -7.16 2.57
C ILE A 334 -0.91 -8.68 2.46
N ALA A 335 0.24 -9.32 2.25
CA ALA A 335 0.41 -10.76 2.33
C ALA A 335 1.58 -11.11 3.24
N ALA A 336 1.45 -12.23 3.96
CA ALA A 336 2.48 -12.76 4.83
C ALA A 336 2.70 -14.24 4.55
N LYS A 337 3.97 -14.67 4.53
CA LYS A 337 4.35 -16.08 4.39
C LYS A 337 5.51 -16.40 5.33
N VAL A 338 5.49 -17.59 5.90
CA VAL A 338 6.64 -18.17 6.59
C VAL A 338 7.39 -19.03 5.58
N LEU A 339 8.64 -18.69 5.30
CA LEU A 339 9.45 -19.31 4.26
C LEU A 339 10.75 -19.85 4.87
N ASN A 340 11.21 -21.01 4.40
CA ASN A 340 12.58 -21.42 4.61
C ASN A 340 13.41 -20.97 3.40
N PHE A 341 14.36 -20.09 3.62
CA PHE A 341 15.11 -19.44 2.55
C PHE A 341 15.97 -20.39 1.71
N LYS A 342 16.25 -21.62 2.20
CA LYS A 342 16.92 -22.66 1.41
C LYS A 342 16.14 -23.01 0.14
N ASP A 343 14.79 -22.96 0.20
CA ASP A 343 13.91 -23.26 -0.92
C ASP A 343 13.83 -22.12 -1.95
N TYR A 344 14.52 -21.00 -1.68
CA TYR A 344 14.48 -19.75 -2.46
C TYR A 344 15.87 -19.25 -2.86
N GLY A 345 16.83 -20.18 -2.98
CA GLY A 345 18.18 -19.93 -3.49
C GLY A 345 19.21 -19.48 -2.44
N ASN A 346 18.86 -19.44 -1.15
CA ASN A 346 19.86 -19.25 -0.11
C ASN A 346 20.53 -20.58 0.25
N PRO A 347 21.88 -20.65 0.22
CA PRO A 347 22.59 -21.91 0.50
C PRO A 347 22.59 -22.34 1.99
N SER A 348 21.67 -21.87 2.79
CA SER A 348 21.48 -22.34 4.18
C SER A 348 20.03 -22.28 4.61
N SER A 349 19.65 -23.19 5.51
CA SER A 349 18.31 -23.28 6.07
C SER A 349 18.04 -22.13 7.04
N ARG A 350 17.11 -21.23 6.71
CA ARG A 350 16.73 -20.11 7.57
C ARG A 350 15.23 -19.83 7.44
N THR A 351 14.43 -20.26 8.42
CA THR A 351 12.98 -20.05 8.41
C THR A 351 12.63 -18.67 8.95
N ARG A 352 11.90 -17.87 8.14
CA ARG A 352 11.53 -16.49 8.48
C ARG A 352 10.14 -16.14 7.96
N THR A 353 9.51 -15.20 8.64
CA THR A 353 8.28 -14.54 8.17
C THR A 353 8.65 -13.36 7.29
N LEU A 354 8.11 -13.32 6.08
CA LEU A 354 8.09 -12.14 5.23
C LEU A 354 6.68 -11.57 5.19
N VAL A 355 6.53 -10.26 5.37
CA VAL A 355 5.28 -9.53 5.16
C VAL A 355 5.51 -8.49 4.08
N ILE A 356 4.74 -8.55 3.02
CA ILE A 356 4.85 -7.64 1.89
C ILE A 356 3.54 -6.87 1.74
N GLY A 357 3.63 -5.54 1.70
CA GLY A 357 2.51 -4.65 1.45
C GLY A 357 2.66 -3.92 0.12
N VAL A 358 1.56 -3.81 -0.60
CA VAL A 358 1.41 -3.08 -1.86
C VAL A 358 0.35 -2.02 -1.67
N ARG A 359 0.68 -0.74 -1.87
CA ARG A 359 -0.27 0.37 -1.73
C ARG A 359 -1.40 0.22 -2.75
N LYS A 360 -2.64 0.46 -2.31
CA LYS A 360 -3.86 0.16 -3.11
C LYS A 360 -4.00 0.93 -4.42
N ASP A 361 -3.21 1.98 -4.63
CA ASP A 361 -3.13 2.68 -5.92
C ASP A 361 -2.26 1.94 -6.96
N GLN A 362 -1.43 0.96 -6.52
CA GLN A 362 -0.66 0.07 -7.39
C GLN A 362 -1.55 -1.07 -7.92
N LYS A 363 -2.53 -0.73 -8.76
CA LYS A 363 -3.73 -1.52 -9.08
C LYS A 363 -3.49 -2.88 -9.75
N GLU A 364 -2.35 -3.06 -10.39
CA GLU A 364 -2.04 -4.27 -11.15
C GLU A 364 -0.92 -5.11 -10.53
N VAL A 365 -0.48 -4.74 -9.33
CA VAL A 365 0.54 -5.47 -8.57
C VAL A 365 -0.08 -6.05 -7.31
N THR A 366 0.13 -7.32 -7.06
CA THR A 366 -0.33 -7.98 -5.83
C THR A 366 0.87 -8.34 -4.94
N PRO A 367 0.71 -8.33 -3.61
CA PRO A 367 1.81 -8.68 -2.73
C PRO A 367 2.27 -10.16 -2.88
N LEU A 368 1.38 -11.06 -3.32
CA LEU A 368 1.73 -12.47 -3.53
C LEU A 368 2.75 -12.68 -4.65
N GLU A 369 2.73 -11.82 -5.67
CA GLU A 369 3.66 -11.88 -6.80
C GLU A 369 5.07 -11.41 -6.47
N LEU A 370 5.26 -10.74 -5.32
CA LEU A 370 6.53 -10.14 -4.92
C LEU A 370 7.39 -11.04 -4.01
N PHE A 371 6.84 -12.17 -3.54
CA PHE A 371 7.64 -13.14 -2.79
C PHE A 371 8.69 -13.80 -3.69
N PRO A 372 9.86 -14.19 -3.13
CA PRO A 372 10.89 -14.90 -3.88
C PRO A 372 10.36 -16.14 -4.59
N ASP A 373 10.97 -16.50 -5.73
CA ASP A 373 10.65 -17.72 -6.47
C ASP A 373 11.39 -18.93 -5.88
N ARG A 374 10.72 -20.08 -5.87
CA ARG A 374 11.36 -21.32 -5.45
C ARG A 374 12.53 -21.66 -6.37
N GLN A 375 13.62 -22.14 -5.77
CA GLN A 375 14.84 -22.60 -6.43
C GLN A 375 15.28 -23.92 -5.83
N GLU A 376 16.12 -24.65 -6.56
CA GLU A 376 16.71 -25.88 -6.06
C GLU A 376 17.60 -25.62 -4.83
N GLU A 377 17.53 -26.54 -3.87
CA GLU A 377 18.36 -26.50 -2.67
C GLU A 377 19.84 -26.72 -3.05
N GLN A 378 20.74 -26.02 -2.35
CA GLN A 378 22.18 -26.14 -2.52
C GLN A 378 22.78 -26.84 -1.32
N THR A 379 23.56 -27.91 -1.56
CA THR A 379 24.28 -28.61 -0.50
C THR A 379 25.49 -27.79 -0.02
N LEU A 380 25.99 -28.11 1.16
CA LEU A 380 27.18 -27.48 1.70
C LEU A 380 28.39 -27.68 0.75
N ARG A 381 28.53 -28.88 0.15
CA ARG A 381 29.57 -29.19 -0.84
C ARG A 381 29.50 -28.26 -2.06
N GLN A 382 28.30 -28.04 -2.59
CA GLN A 382 28.13 -27.12 -3.73
C GLN A 382 28.49 -25.67 -3.35
N THR A 383 28.27 -25.30 -2.09
CA THR A 383 28.45 -23.92 -1.61
C THR A 383 29.89 -23.59 -1.29
N ILE A 384 30.58 -24.45 -0.54
CA ILE A 384 31.93 -24.15 0.00
C ILE A 384 33.02 -25.20 -0.37
N GLY A 385 32.65 -26.34 -1.01
CA GLY A 385 33.59 -27.44 -1.29
C GLY A 385 34.72 -27.10 -2.28
N HIS A 386 34.69 -25.91 -2.87
CA HIS A 386 35.75 -25.39 -3.73
C HIS A 386 36.83 -24.60 -2.96
N LEU A 387 36.59 -24.29 -1.68
CA LEU A 387 37.53 -23.54 -0.85
C LEU A 387 38.65 -24.49 -0.32
N PRO A 388 39.87 -24.01 -0.13
CA PRO A 388 40.94 -24.83 0.42
C PRO A 388 40.68 -25.20 1.88
N HIS A 389 41.32 -26.30 2.32
CA HIS A 389 41.27 -26.72 3.71
C HIS A 389 42.14 -25.80 4.60
N LEU A 390 41.66 -25.50 5.80
CA LEU A 390 42.43 -24.81 6.84
C LEU A 390 42.74 -25.80 7.97
N GLN A 391 44.01 -26.06 8.17
CA GLN A 391 44.49 -27.11 9.09
C GLN A 391 45.09 -26.54 10.39
N ASN A 392 45.71 -25.36 10.30
CA ASN A 392 46.44 -24.79 11.43
C ASN A 392 45.54 -23.79 12.21
N MET A 393 45.69 -23.82 13.53
CA MET A 393 44.93 -22.95 14.43
C MET A 393 45.18 -21.46 14.09
N GLY A 394 44.08 -20.76 13.69
CA GLY A 394 44.17 -19.35 13.29
C GLY A 394 44.79 -19.10 11.93
N GLU A 395 44.88 -20.12 11.08
CA GLU A 395 45.34 -20.01 9.69
C GLU A 395 44.50 -18.99 8.89
N ILE A 396 45.19 -18.20 8.07
CA ILE A 396 44.57 -17.25 7.14
C ILE A 396 45.02 -17.63 5.74
N TRP A 397 44.09 -17.94 4.85
CA TRP A 397 44.40 -18.22 3.46
C TRP A 397 45.01 -16.99 2.77
N GLU A 398 46.13 -17.20 2.03
CA GLU A 398 46.88 -16.09 1.44
C GLU A 398 46.03 -15.21 0.50
N GLU A 399 45.14 -15.85 -0.29
CA GLU A 399 44.33 -15.16 -1.28
C GLU A 399 43.04 -14.55 -0.71
N ASP A 400 42.60 -14.94 0.52
CA ASP A 400 41.42 -14.42 1.11
C ASP A 400 41.49 -14.29 2.64
N ILE A 401 41.65 -13.07 3.12
CA ILE A 401 41.71 -12.75 4.54
C ILE A 401 40.46 -13.24 5.32
N TYR A 402 39.31 -13.36 4.68
CA TYR A 402 38.09 -13.85 5.32
C TYR A 402 38.01 -15.38 5.37
N HIS A 403 38.87 -16.08 4.63
CA HIS A 403 38.99 -17.53 4.75
C HIS A 403 39.94 -17.89 5.89
N THR A 404 39.38 -17.72 7.10
CA THR A 404 40.05 -17.94 8.40
C THR A 404 39.02 -18.30 9.45
N PHE A 405 39.43 -19.00 10.51
CA PHE A 405 38.57 -19.31 11.64
C PHE A 405 39.18 -18.84 12.96
N ARG A 406 38.31 -18.59 13.93
CA ARG A 406 38.72 -18.13 15.25
C ARG A 406 39.40 -19.26 16.04
N PRO A 407 40.60 -19.06 16.58
CA PRO A 407 41.27 -20.05 17.45
C PRO A 407 40.40 -20.42 18.66
N TYR A 408 40.43 -21.67 19.02
CA TYR A 408 39.84 -22.23 20.23
C TYR A 408 40.88 -22.94 21.08
N ALA A 409 40.53 -23.37 22.31
CA ALA A 409 41.48 -23.99 23.22
C ALA A 409 41.92 -25.37 22.65
N PRO A 410 43.23 -25.67 22.60
CA PRO A 410 43.76 -26.89 21.94
C PRO A 410 43.11 -28.21 22.39
N HIS A 411 42.80 -28.34 23.68
CA HIS A 411 42.12 -29.55 24.20
C HIS A 411 40.75 -29.82 23.60
N MET A 412 40.08 -28.80 23.04
CA MET A 412 38.78 -28.97 22.38
C MET A 412 38.92 -29.67 21.02
N GLU A 413 40.10 -29.73 20.42
CA GLU A 413 40.31 -30.44 19.17
C GLU A 413 40.08 -31.94 19.34
N GLU A 414 40.52 -32.54 20.44
CA GLU A 414 40.30 -33.93 20.77
C GLU A 414 38.80 -34.31 20.86
N TRP A 415 37.94 -33.34 21.23
CA TRP A 415 36.49 -33.56 21.30
C TRP A 415 35.85 -33.74 19.94
N ILE A 416 36.41 -33.10 18.89
CA ILE A 416 35.82 -33.05 17.56
C ILE A 416 36.57 -33.83 16.49
N GLU A 417 37.83 -34.25 16.77
CA GLU A 417 38.70 -34.90 15.79
C GLU A 417 38.14 -36.25 15.30
N HIS A 418 37.49 -37.02 16.16
CA HIS A 418 37.03 -38.37 15.89
C HIS A 418 35.52 -38.48 15.52
N ILE A 419 34.77 -37.39 15.62
CA ILE A 419 33.37 -37.39 15.22
C ILE A 419 33.22 -37.36 13.70
N ILE A 420 32.31 -38.16 13.18
CA ILE A 420 31.96 -38.15 11.75
C ILE A 420 30.78 -37.19 11.47
N GLU A 421 30.47 -36.98 10.19
CA GLU A 421 29.35 -36.13 9.78
C GLU A 421 28.05 -36.47 10.53
N GLY A 422 27.45 -35.49 11.12
CA GLY A 422 26.19 -35.59 11.87
C GLY A 422 26.36 -35.95 13.34
N GLN A 423 27.56 -36.36 13.78
CA GLN A 423 27.83 -36.63 15.19
C GLN A 423 28.21 -35.35 15.93
N SER A 424 27.84 -35.33 17.22
CA SER A 424 28.25 -34.31 18.18
C SER A 424 29.39 -34.85 19.04
N ALA A 425 30.26 -33.98 19.55
CA ALA A 425 31.28 -34.38 20.53
C ALA A 425 30.72 -35.06 21.79
N PHE A 426 29.44 -34.88 22.07
CA PHE A 426 28.75 -35.61 23.15
C PHE A 426 28.45 -37.08 22.81
N ASP A 427 28.63 -37.47 21.55
CA ASP A 427 28.41 -38.86 21.07
C ASP A 427 29.72 -39.67 21.07
N ASN A 428 30.85 -39.10 21.57
CA ASN A 428 32.13 -39.83 21.73
C ASN A 428 31.96 -40.98 22.75
N GLU A 429 32.51 -42.15 22.41
CA GLU A 429 32.53 -43.32 23.30
C GLU A 429 33.58 -43.18 24.40
N ASP A 430 34.64 -42.41 24.18
CA ASP A 430 35.70 -42.11 25.13
C ASP A 430 35.31 -40.90 25.99
N GLU A 431 35.16 -41.09 27.29
CA GLU A 431 34.77 -40.04 28.23
C GLU A 431 35.73 -38.84 28.23
N SER A 432 37.03 -39.05 27.98
CA SER A 432 38.00 -37.97 27.89
C SER A 432 37.75 -37.00 26.74
N ARG A 433 37.00 -37.46 25.72
CA ARG A 433 36.64 -36.69 24.51
C ARG A 433 35.27 -36.08 24.56
N ILE A 434 34.51 -36.31 25.65
CA ILE A 434 33.22 -35.65 25.86
C ILE A 434 33.49 -34.22 26.37
N PRO A 435 32.79 -33.18 25.85
CA PRO A 435 33.00 -31.80 26.29
C PRO A 435 32.86 -31.61 27.77
N HIS A 436 33.92 -31.15 28.44
CA HIS A 436 34.01 -30.98 29.90
C HIS A 436 34.80 -29.71 30.27
N THR A 437 34.77 -29.37 31.55
CA THR A 437 35.63 -28.35 32.15
C THR A 437 36.31 -29.02 33.33
N GLU A 438 37.62 -28.87 33.45
CA GLU A 438 38.38 -29.29 34.60
C GLU A 438 38.40 -28.15 35.65
N LYS A 439 37.93 -28.43 36.85
CA LYS A 439 37.92 -27.49 37.97
C LYS A 439 38.37 -28.18 39.24
N ASP A 440 39.43 -27.64 39.83
CA ASP A 440 40.00 -28.16 41.11
C ASP A 440 40.39 -29.67 41.05
N GLY A 441 40.73 -30.18 39.85
CA GLY A 441 41.08 -31.59 39.62
C GLY A 441 39.85 -32.50 39.38
N GLU A 442 38.66 -31.97 39.34
CA GLU A 442 37.43 -32.69 38.99
C GLU A 442 36.98 -32.38 37.56
N ILE A 443 36.55 -33.41 36.85
CA ILE A 443 36.01 -33.28 35.50
C ILE A 443 34.48 -33.02 35.61
N ILE A 444 34.02 -31.87 35.13
CA ILE A 444 32.63 -31.49 35.07
C ILE A 444 32.17 -31.51 33.60
N PHE A 445 31.35 -32.52 33.23
CA PHE A 445 30.83 -32.65 31.88
C PHE A 445 29.84 -31.55 31.56
N HIS A 446 29.94 -31.01 30.38
CA HIS A 446 28.98 -30.04 29.86
C HIS A 446 27.62 -30.71 29.62
N GLN A 447 26.52 -30.00 29.91
CA GLN A 447 25.18 -30.55 29.66
C GLN A 447 24.83 -30.43 28.16
N ARG A 448 24.39 -31.52 27.56
CA ARG A 448 23.80 -31.55 26.21
C ARG A 448 22.39 -30.96 26.29
N LYS A 449 22.28 -29.62 26.39
CA LYS A 449 20.97 -28.95 26.43
C LYS A 449 20.22 -28.97 25.11
N ASN A 450 20.94 -28.87 23.98
CA ASN A 450 20.43 -28.97 22.62
C ASN A 450 21.31 -29.94 21.86
N GLY A 451 20.76 -30.87 21.10
CA GLY A 451 21.47 -31.97 20.45
C GLY A 451 22.46 -31.59 19.36
N ASP A 452 22.68 -30.28 19.11
CA ASP A 452 23.38 -29.72 17.95
C ASP A 452 24.69 -28.96 18.28
N LYS A 453 25.11 -28.92 19.56
CA LYS A 453 26.40 -28.35 19.94
C LYS A 453 27.56 -29.29 19.55
N TYR A 454 28.69 -28.71 19.19
CA TYR A 454 29.88 -29.45 18.74
C TYR A 454 29.60 -30.48 17.64
N THR A 455 28.59 -30.23 16.78
CA THR A 455 28.14 -31.16 15.74
C THR A 455 28.83 -30.90 14.42
N ARG A 456 29.48 -31.96 13.88
CA ARG A 456 30.09 -31.94 12.53
C ARG A 456 29.02 -31.97 11.47
N GLN A 457 29.09 -31.03 10.52
CA GLN A 457 28.08 -30.87 9.48
C GLN A 457 28.22 -31.91 8.36
N TYR A 458 27.24 -31.98 7.50
CA TYR A 458 27.22 -32.88 6.36
C TYR A 458 27.61 -32.15 5.08
N TRP A 459 28.47 -32.74 4.25
CA TRP A 459 28.77 -32.19 2.92
C TRP A 459 27.54 -32.17 1.98
N ASP A 460 26.77 -33.24 1.99
CA ASP A 460 25.75 -33.48 0.98
C ASP A 460 24.33 -33.16 1.49
N LYS A 461 24.24 -32.26 2.49
CA LYS A 461 23.00 -31.66 2.98
C LYS A 461 23.07 -30.14 2.92
N VAL A 462 21.90 -29.49 2.92
CA VAL A 462 21.79 -28.05 3.09
C VAL A 462 22.30 -27.67 4.49
N PRO A 463 23.24 -26.70 4.62
CA PRO A 463 23.70 -26.30 5.93
C PRO A 463 22.59 -25.66 6.77
N PRO A 464 22.69 -25.78 8.11
CA PRO A 464 21.71 -25.24 9.02
C PRO A 464 21.76 -23.69 9.09
N CYS A 465 20.87 -23.12 9.89
CA CYS A 465 20.80 -21.68 10.12
C CYS A 465 22.11 -21.15 10.74
N ILE A 466 22.64 -20.08 10.18
CA ILE A 466 23.78 -19.36 10.76
C ILE A 466 23.31 -18.53 11.94
N HIS A 467 23.87 -18.78 13.11
CA HIS A 467 23.59 -18.07 14.37
C HIS A 467 24.59 -16.94 14.62
N THR A 468 24.30 -16.05 15.55
CA THR A 468 25.20 -14.92 15.93
C THR A 468 26.51 -15.37 16.58
N ARG A 469 26.53 -16.54 17.23
CA ARG A 469 27.70 -17.14 17.85
C ARG A 469 28.26 -18.30 17.02
N ASN A 470 28.46 -18.05 15.73
CA ASN A 470 29.09 -19.01 14.79
C ASN A 470 30.63 -19.05 14.89
N ASP A 471 31.18 -18.39 15.87
CA ASP A 471 32.62 -18.25 16.16
C ASP A 471 33.17 -19.31 17.13
N ILE A 472 32.34 -20.11 17.76
CA ILE A 472 32.71 -21.08 18.79
C ILE A 472 32.14 -22.47 18.53
N LEU A 473 32.93 -23.52 18.85
CA LEU A 473 32.53 -24.92 18.71
C LEU A 473 31.29 -25.29 19.54
N ALA A 474 31.15 -24.67 20.71
CA ALA A 474 30.03 -24.89 21.63
C ALA A 474 28.71 -24.30 21.13
N SER A 475 28.66 -23.63 20.00
CA SER A 475 27.44 -23.16 19.37
C SER A 475 26.79 -24.24 18.50
N GLN A 476 25.61 -23.93 17.98
CA GLN A 476 24.80 -24.88 17.21
C GLN A 476 25.39 -25.11 15.81
N ASN A 477 25.64 -26.37 15.45
CA ASN A 477 25.97 -26.81 14.09
C ASN A 477 27.16 -26.06 13.47
N THR A 478 28.27 -25.89 14.21
CA THR A 478 29.39 -25.03 13.78
C THR A 478 30.61 -25.77 13.28
N VAL A 479 30.71 -27.09 13.48
CA VAL A 479 31.93 -27.86 13.12
C VAL A 479 31.90 -28.15 11.61
N HIS A 480 33.01 -27.79 10.93
CA HIS A 480 33.23 -28.06 9.50
C HIS A 480 33.14 -29.57 9.18
N PRO A 481 32.66 -30.01 8.02
CA PRO A 481 32.47 -31.43 7.70
C PRO A 481 33.77 -32.27 7.76
N THR A 482 34.90 -31.71 7.40
CA THR A 482 36.18 -32.38 7.33
C THR A 482 37.21 -31.82 8.31
N ASP A 483 37.32 -30.48 8.39
CA ASP A 483 38.36 -29.83 9.18
C ASP A 483 37.96 -29.72 10.66
N ASN A 484 38.94 -29.78 11.60
CA ASN A 484 38.64 -29.66 13.03
C ASN A 484 38.48 -28.18 13.45
N ARG A 485 37.47 -27.48 12.93
CA ARG A 485 37.30 -26.06 13.12
C ARG A 485 35.82 -25.64 12.96
N VAL A 486 35.51 -24.42 13.37
CA VAL A 486 34.31 -23.73 12.97
C VAL A 486 34.42 -23.23 11.52
N PHE A 487 33.29 -22.94 10.91
CA PHE A 487 33.28 -22.32 9.57
C PHE A 487 34.08 -21.01 9.54
N SER A 488 34.80 -20.77 8.44
CA SER A 488 35.48 -19.50 8.18
C SER A 488 34.42 -18.38 7.91
N ILE A 489 34.87 -17.11 8.01
CA ILE A 489 34.02 -15.97 7.64
C ILE A 489 33.59 -16.09 6.19
N ARG A 490 34.48 -16.46 5.27
CA ARG A 490 34.18 -16.64 3.84
C ARG A 490 33.12 -17.71 3.61
N GLU A 491 33.23 -18.85 4.25
CA GLU A 491 32.24 -19.93 4.16
C GLU A 491 30.84 -19.44 4.62
N ILE A 492 30.77 -18.70 5.72
CA ILE A 492 29.53 -18.15 6.22
C ILE A 492 28.94 -17.08 5.27
N MET A 493 29.82 -16.24 4.68
CA MET A 493 29.38 -15.27 3.65
C MET A 493 28.73 -15.98 2.46
N LEU A 494 29.31 -17.07 1.97
CA LEU A 494 28.74 -17.87 0.88
C LEU A 494 27.41 -18.49 1.30
N MET A 495 27.32 -19.11 2.50
CA MET A 495 26.07 -19.66 3.03
C MET A 495 24.96 -18.62 3.24
N MET A 496 25.30 -17.34 3.34
CA MET A 496 24.38 -16.22 3.46
C MET A 496 24.21 -15.43 2.17
N SER A 497 24.68 -15.98 1.04
CA SER A 497 24.63 -15.35 -0.30
C SER A 497 25.22 -13.93 -0.35
N VAL A 498 26.19 -13.63 0.52
CA VAL A 498 26.90 -12.34 0.54
C VAL A 498 27.94 -12.30 -0.57
N PRO A 499 27.86 -11.36 -1.52
CA PRO A 499 28.79 -11.32 -2.64
C PRO A 499 30.19 -10.90 -2.20
N GLN A 500 31.21 -11.33 -2.94
CA GLN A 500 32.62 -10.98 -2.68
C GLN A 500 32.89 -9.47 -2.67
N SER A 501 32.09 -8.71 -3.44
CA SER A 501 32.17 -7.24 -3.50
C SER A 501 31.69 -6.53 -2.24
N PHE A 502 31.09 -7.23 -1.27
CA PHE A 502 30.64 -6.63 -0.02
C PHE A 502 31.83 -6.31 0.89
N GLN A 503 31.94 -5.05 1.32
CA GLN A 503 33.05 -4.55 2.11
C GLN A 503 32.72 -4.46 3.60
N TRP A 504 33.59 -5.04 4.45
CA TRP A 504 33.43 -4.98 5.91
C TRP A 504 34.26 -3.85 6.55
N SER A 505 35.16 -3.21 5.79
CA SER A 505 36.00 -2.13 6.26
C SER A 505 36.16 -1.02 5.23
N ALA A 506 36.87 0.06 5.64
CA ALA A 506 37.25 1.14 4.73
C ALA A 506 38.29 0.69 3.68
N LEU A 507 39.07 -0.34 3.96
CA LEU A 507 39.99 -0.92 3.01
C LEU A 507 39.26 -1.85 2.04
N SER A 508 39.58 -1.79 0.77
CA SER A 508 39.06 -2.73 -0.23
C SER A 508 39.53 -4.17 0.06
N TYR A 509 38.85 -5.15 -0.56
CA TYR A 509 39.21 -6.56 -0.46
C TYR A 509 40.67 -6.80 -0.87
N GLU A 510 41.15 -6.18 -1.95
CA GLU A 510 42.49 -6.25 -2.46
C GLU A 510 43.49 -5.64 -1.48
N GLN A 511 43.17 -4.49 -0.90
CA GLN A 511 44.02 -3.84 0.10
C GLN A 511 44.15 -4.68 1.38
N LEU A 512 43.04 -5.30 1.83
CA LEU A 512 43.06 -6.19 2.99
C LEU A 512 43.92 -7.43 2.74
N ASN A 513 43.85 -8.01 1.54
CA ASN A 513 44.66 -9.17 1.19
C ASN A 513 46.16 -8.84 1.00
N ALA A 514 46.49 -7.60 0.64
CA ALA A 514 47.85 -7.12 0.51
C ALA A 514 48.55 -6.76 1.85
N LEU A 515 47.80 -6.79 2.98
CA LEU A 515 48.37 -6.53 4.31
C LEU A 515 49.41 -7.62 4.69
N SER A 516 50.36 -7.25 5.56
CA SER A 516 51.25 -8.22 6.21
C SER A 516 50.43 -9.22 7.04
N LEU A 517 50.97 -10.38 7.32
CA LEU A 517 50.31 -11.40 8.15
C LEU A 517 49.95 -10.84 9.55
N GLU A 518 50.84 -10.05 10.13
CA GLU A 518 50.64 -9.41 11.43
C GLU A 518 49.48 -8.42 11.39
N ASP A 519 49.41 -7.59 10.35
CA ASP A 519 48.31 -6.63 10.17
C ASP A 519 46.98 -7.33 9.90
N LYS A 520 46.98 -8.42 9.11
CA LYS A 520 45.81 -9.27 8.91
C LYS A 520 45.27 -9.84 10.23
N GLN A 521 46.18 -10.37 11.07
CA GLN A 521 45.83 -10.91 12.39
C GLN A 521 45.28 -9.80 13.32
N GLN A 522 45.86 -8.61 13.31
CA GLN A 522 45.39 -7.48 14.11
C GLN A 522 44.00 -7.03 13.66
N TYR A 523 43.74 -6.94 12.36
CA TYR A 523 42.42 -6.61 11.79
C TYR A 523 41.39 -7.66 12.22
N LEU A 524 41.66 -8.94 12.05
CA LEU A 524 40.75 -10.03 12.40
C LEU A 524 40.49 -10.10 13.90
N LYS A 525 41.49 -9.87 14.74
CA LYS A 525 41.30 -9.82 16.22
C LYS A 525 40.25 -8.77 16.61
N LYS A 526 40.19 -7.66 15.87
CA LYS A 526 39.21 -6.58 16.11
C LYS A 526 37.85 -6.86 15.49
N GLU A 527 37.78 -7.39 14.27
CA GLU A 527 36.59 -7.40 13.45
C GLU A 527 35.93 -8.78 13.28
N ASP A 528 36.62 -9.91 13.55
CA ASP A 528 36.07 -11.26 13.32
C ASP A 528 34.68 -11.47 13.97
N VAL A 529 34.58 -11.22 15.28
CA VAL A 529 33.30 -11.41 16.04
C VAL A 529 32.23 -10.49 15.51
N ASN A 530 32.59 -9.27 15.15
CA ASN A 530 31.66 -8.25 14.64
C ASN A 530 31.06 -8.65 13.30
N ILE A 531 31.88 -9.15 12.38
CA ILE A 531 31.48 -9.63 11.06
C ILE A 531 30.57 -10.85 11.23
N ARG A 532 30.98 -11.84 12.02
CA ARG A 532 30.23 -13.07 12.28
C ARG A 532 28.87 -12.81 12.92
N GLN A 533 28.81 -11.91 13.90
CA GLN A 533 27.55 -11.51 14.53
C GLN A 533 26.62 -10.84 13.51
N SER A 534 27.16 -9.91 12.69
CA SER A 534 26.40 -9.24 11.65
C SER A 534 25.85 -10.21 10.61
N LEU A 535 26.62 -11.23 10.22
CA LEU A 535 26.17 -12.31 9.32
C LEU A 535 25.07 -13.15 9.94
N GLY A 536 25.17 -13.53 11.23
CA GLY A 536 24.15 -14.31 11.94
C GLY A 536 22.82 -13.59 12.12
N GLU A 537 22.85 -12.25 12.24
CA GLU A 537 21.64 -11.42 12.33
C GLU A 537 21.01 -11.09 10.95
N ALA A 538 21.80 -11.18 9.89
CA ALA A 538 21.41 -10.69 8.57
C ALA A 538 20.27 -11.49 7.91
N VAL A 539 19.56 -10.82 7.04
CA VAL A 539 18.77 -11.46 5.97
C VAL A 539 19.74 -11.82 4.84
N PRO A 540 19.69 -13.03 4.27
CA PRO A 540 20.48 -13.37 3.10
C PRO A 540 20.25 -12.40 1.94
N THR A 541 21.32 -11.96 1.30
CA THR A 541 21.28 -10.92 0.26
C THR A 541 20.36 -11.29 -0.91
N ILE A 542 20.36 -12.56 -1.34
CA ILE A 542 19.56 -13.05 -2.47
C ILE A 542 18.05 -12.89 -2.27
N ILE A 543 17.56 -12.94 -1.02
CA ILE A 543 16.14 -12.85 -0.73
C ILE A 543 15.62 -11.44 -1.05
N PHE A 544 16.29 -10.42 -0.55
CA PHE A 544 15.91 -9.04 -0.84
C PHE A 544 16.23 -8.63 -2.28
N GLN A 545 17.26 -9.24 -2.89
CA GLN A 545 17.53 -9.05 -4.32
C GLN A 545 16.36 -9.53 -5.19
N GLN A 546 15.82 -10.72 -4.92
CA GLN A 546 14.67 -11.25 -5.67
C GLN A 546 13.42 -10.37 -5.48
N ILE A 547 13.14 -9.91 -4.25
CA ILE A 547 12.01 -9.00 -3.98
C ILE A 547 12.19 -7.69 -4.76
N ALA A 548 13.37 -7.09 -4.71
CA ALA A 548 13.67 -5.85 -5.44
C ALA A 548 13.48 -6.02 -6.96
N ARG A 549 13.99 -7.12 -7.52
CA ARG A 549 13.83 -7.46 -8.94
C ARG A 549 12.36 -7.59 -9.33
N LYS A 550 11.57 -8.33 -8.55
CA LYS A 550 10.14 -8.53 -8.81
C LYS A 550 9.34 -7.24 -8.74
N ILE A 551 9.60 -6.36 -7.77
CA ILE A 551 8.97 -5.03 -7.72
C ILE A 551 9.27 -4.26 -9.02
N LYS A 552 10.52 -4.24 -9.45
CA LYS A 552 10.97 -3.55 -10.67
C LYS A 552 10.32 -4.11 -11.94
N GLU A 553 10.29 -5.44 -12.07
CA GLU A 553 9.66 -6.14 -13.19
C GLU A 553 8.15 -5.86 -13.24
N LYS A 554 7.46 -5.95 -12.10
CA LYS A 554 6.02 -5.70 -12.03
C LYS A 554 5.66 -4.25 -12.33
N LEU A 555 6.44 -3.29 -11.88
CA LEU A 555 6.23 -1.90 -12.22
C LEU A 555 6.45 -1.63 -13.71
N ALA A 556 7.42 -2.28 -14.33
CA ALA A 556 7.64 -2.19 -15.78
C ALA A 556 6.49 -2.82 -16.59
N ASP A 557 5.82 -3.88 -16.07
CA ASP A 557 4.70 -4.54 -16.75
C ASP A 557 3.41 -3.71 -16.75
N VAL A 558 3.25 -2.73 -15.88
CA VAL A 558 2.00 -1.97 -15.68
C VAL A 558 1.88 -0.74 -16.61
N GLU A 559 2.92 -0.40 -17.38
CA GLU A 559 3.05 0.89 -18.07
C GLU A 559 2.18 1.11 -19.31
N LEU A 560 1.32 0.17 -19.77
CA LEU A 560 0.41 0.44 -20.88
C LEU A 560 -0.80 1.28 -20.45
N THR A 561 -0.91 2.47 -20.99
CA THR A 561 -2.09 3.34 -20.85
C THR A 561 -3.27 2.80 -21.66
N GLU A 562 -4.49 3.20 -21.30
CA GLU A 562 -5.70 2.82 -22.08
C GLU A 562 -5.62 3.30 -23.53
N GLN A 563 -4.99 4.44 -23.77
CA GLN A 563 -4.83 4.99 -25.11
C GLN A 563 -3.89 4.08 -25.93
N GLU A 564 -2.77 3.65 -25.36
CA GLU A 564 -1.86 2.71 -26.01
C GLU A 564 -2.51 1.35 -26.30
N ILE A 565 -3.34 0.84 -25.36
CA ILE A 565 -4.10 -0.39 -25.58
C ILE A 565 -5.08 -0.21 -26.74
N ASN A 566 -5.83 0.90 -26.77
CA ASN A 566 -6.76 1.19 -27.87
C ASN A 566 -6.02 1.36 -29.21
N ASP A 567 -4.86 2.00 -29.22
CA ASP A 567 -4.02 2.14 -30.41
C ASP A 567 -3.52 0.77 -30.91
N ILE A 568 -3.12 -0.12 -29.99
CA ILE A 568 -2.76 -1.51 -30.32
C ILE A 568 -3.95 -2.24 -30.97
N ILE A 569 -5.14 -2.12 -30.37
CA ILE A 569 -6.37 -2.77 -30.85
C ILE A 569 -6.72 -2.27 -32.26
N LEU A 570 -6.73 -0.96 -32.46
CA LEU A 570 -7.08 -0.34 -33.73
C LEU A 570 -6.04 -0.67 -34.82
N LYS A 571 -4.76 -0.49 -34.53
CA LYS A 571 -3.67 -0.73 -35.48
C LYS A 571 -3.61 -2.17 -35.98
N ASN A 572 -3.95 -3.13 -35.13
CA ASN A 572 -3.89 -4.57 -35.45
C ASN A 572 -5.28 -5.15 -35.78
N ASN A 573 -6.34 -4.35 -35.78
CA ASN A 573 -7.73 -4.76 -36.00
C ASN A 573 -8.14 -5.94 -35.09
N LEU A 574 -7.88 -5.82 -33.76
CA LEU A 574 -8.04 -6.90 -32.80
C LEU A 574 -9.50 -7.08 -32.32
N THR A 575 -10.46 -6.33 -32.81
CA THR A 575 -11.90 -6.60 -32.62
C THR A 575 -12.35 -7.87 -33.34
N ASP A 576 -11.55 -8.38 -34.30
CA ASP A 576 -11.72 -9.70 -34.90
C ASP A 576 -11.09 -10.78 -34.00
N SER A 577 -11.91 -11.76 -33.54
CA SER A 577 -11.49 -12.82 -32.61
C SER A 577 -10.28 -13.63 -33.11
N LYS A 578 -10.21 -13.91 -34.43
CA LYS A 578 -9.11 -14.70 -35.01
C LYS A 578 -7.79 -13.92 -34.99
N LYS A 579 -7.84 -12.62 -35.34
CA LYS A 579 -6.68 -11.72 -35.30
C LYS A 579 -6.20 -11.49 -33.88
N LEU A 580 -7.14 -11.32 -32.93
CA LEU A 580 -6.84 -11.21 -31.50
C LEU A 580 -6.12 -12.46 -30.99
N LEU A 581 -6.63 -13.65 -31.31
CA LEU A 581 -6.01 -14.91 -30.90
C LEU A 581 -4.59 -15.06 -31.49
N GLN A 582 -4.38 -14.69 -32.76
CA GLN A 582 -3.06 -14.70 -33.39
C GLN A 582 -2.11 -13.68 -32.73
N TYR A 583 -2.60 -12.48 -32.43
CA TYR A 583 -1.83 -11.44 -31.75
C TYR A 583 -1.33 -11.92 -30.38
N ILE A 584 -2.22 -12.47 -29.55
CA ILE A 584 -1.88 -13.01 -28.22
C ILE A 584 -0.84 -14.13 -28.31
N LYS A 585 -1.01 -15.06 -29.28
CA LYS A 585 -0.03 -16.15 -29.51
C LYS A 585 1.37 -15.61 -29.84
N LYS A 586 1.45 -14.54 -30.63
CA LYS A 586 2.71 -13.94 -31.07
C LYS A 586 3.39 -13.09 -29.98
N HIS A 587 2.61 -12.48 -29.09
CA HIS A 587 3.10 -11.46 -28.13
C HIS A 587 3.08 -11.93 -26.67
N ARG A 588 3.25 -13.23 -26.38
CA ARG A 588 3.23 -13.78 -25.00
C ARG A 588 4.23 -13.11 -24.05
N LYS A 589 5.32 -12.56 -24.57
CA LYS A 589 6.33 -11.81 -23.80
C LYS A 589 5.79 -10.51 -23.17
N LEU A 590 4.62 -10.03 -23.56
CA LEU A 590 3.95 -8.89 -22.94
C LEU A 590 3.47 -9.17 -21.50
N GLY A 591 3.42 -10.42 -21.08
CA GLY A 591 2.95 -10.82 -19.78
C GLY A 591 1.42 -10.91 -19.66
N PHE A 592 0.95 -11.57 -18.59
CA PHE A 592 -0.48 -11.88 -18.39
C PHE A 592 -1.35 -10.62 -18.36
N VAL A 593 -0.99 -9.63 -17.53
CA VAL A 593 -1.82 -8.44 -17.28
C VAL A 593 -2.08 -7.64 -18.57
N ARG A 594 -1.04 -7.42 -19.38
CA ARG A 594 -1.15 -6.69 -20.63
C ARG A 594 -1.99 -7.45 -21.66
N LEU A 595 -1.77 -8.75 -21.79
CA LEU A 595 -2.53 -9.59 -22.73
C LEU A 595 -4.01 -9.71 -22.31
N ALA A 596 -4.29 -9.86 -21.03
CA ALA A 596 -5.64 -9.90 -20.49
C ALA A 596 -6.39 -8.57 -20.72
N LYS A 597 -5.72 -7.43 -20.51
CA LYS A 597 -6.29 -6.11 -20.83
C LYS A 597 -6.59 -5.95 -22.31
N ILE A 598 -5.64 -6.28 -23.19
CA ILE A 598 -5.86 -6.19 -24.64
C ILE A 598 -7.04 -7.06 -25.05
N ALA A 599 -7.11 -8.31 -24.58
CA ALA A 599 -8.21 -9.23 -24.89
C ALA A 599 -9.57 -8.71 -24.43
N GLU A 600 -9.65 -8.17 -23.22
CA GLU A 600 -10.88 -7.65 -22.65
C GLU A 600 -11.35 -6.36 -23.36
N TYR A 601 -10.43 -5.44 -23.65
CA TYR A 601 -10.75 -4.18 -24.33
C TYR A 601 -11.08 -4.39 -25.83
N ALA A 602 -10.52 -5.43 -26.46
CA ALA A 602 -10.84 -5.81 -27.84
C ALA A 602 -12.20 -6.51 -27.97
N ASN A 603 -12.79 -7.01 -26.88
CA ASN A 603 -14.09 -7.70 -26.91
C ASN A 603 -15.22 -6.72 -27.24
N SER A 604 -15.75 -6.82 -28.47
CA SER A 604 -16.84 -5.96 -28.96
C SER A 604 -18.18 -6.19 -28.23
N ALA A 605 -18.41 -7.37 -27.68
CA ALA A 605 -19.60 -7.72 -26.90
C ALA A 605 -19.57 -7.24 -25.45
N ARG A 606 -18.49 -6.57 -25.01
CA ARG A 606 -18.27 -6.12 -23.61
C ARG A 606 -19.44 -5.31 -23.06
N THR A 607 -20.00 -4.41 -23.85
CA THR A 607 -21.09 -3.54 -23.43
C THR A 607 -22.41 -4.30 -23.31
N GLU A 608 -22.64 -5.30 -24.17
CA GLU A 608 -23.86 -6.09 -24.19
C GLU A 608 -23.88 -7.15 -23.07
N THR A 609 -22.72 -7.75 -22.80
CA THR A 609 -22.58 -8.80 -21.76
C THR A 609 -22.30 -8.22 -20.38
N ALA A 610 -22.05 -6.92 -20.25
CA ALA A 610 -21.62 -6.26 -19.01
C ALA A 610 -20.45 -7.00 -18.32
N ALA A 611 -19.54 -7.55 -19.13
CA ALA A 611 -18.31 -8.18 -18.68
C ALA A 611 -17.22 -7.12 -18.56
N TYR A 612 -16.58 -7.03 -17.40
CA TYR A 612 -15.60 -5.99 -17.11
C TYR A 612 -14.29 -6.59 -16.63
N TYR A 613 -13.16 -6.05 -17.13
CA TYR A 613 -11.83 -6.42 -16.68
C TYR A 613 -11.70 -6.23 -15.17
N THR A 614 -11.40 -7.33 -14.46
CA THR A 614 -11.17 -7.30 -13.02
C THR A 614 -9.70 -7.07 -12.75
N ARG A 615 -9.35 -5.91 -12.19
CA ARG A 615 -7.96 -5.55 -11.89
C ARG A 615 -7.35 -6.49 -10.85
N GLN A 616 -6.02 -6.62 -10.85
CA GLN A 616 -5.33 -7.55 -9.96
C GLN A 616 -5.48 -7.21 -8.47
N ASP A 617 -5.56 -5.91 -8.10
CA ASP A 617 -5.83 -5.49 -6.73
C ASP A 617 -7.20 -5.97 -6.22
N ILE A 618 -8.23 -5.96 -7.07
CA ILE A 618 -9.57 -6.49 -6.75
C ILE A 618 -9.52 -8.01 -6.62
N CYS A 619 -8.89 -8.70 -7.58
CA CYS A 619 -8.69 -10.14 -7.51
C CYS A 619 -8.01 -10.54 -6.21
N TYR A 620 -6.94 -9.82 -5.83
CA TYR A 620 -6.24 -10.06 -4.58
C TYR A 620 -7.13 -9.83 -3.36
N SER A 621 -7.92 -8.75 -3.31
CA SER A 621 -8.84 -8.45 -2.20
C SER A 621 -9.88 -9.54 -1.97
N VAL A 622 -10.33 -10.19 -3.05
CA VAL A 622 -11.22 -11.36 -3.00
C VAL A 622 -10.44 -12.60 -2.50
N ILE A 623 -9.30 -12.90 -3.11
CA ILE A 623 -8.51 -14.10 -2.84
C ILE A 623 -7.94 -14.12 -1.42
N LYS A 624 -7.54 -12.96 -0.86
CA LYS A 624 -7.00 -12.87 0.51
C LYS A 624 -8.03 -13.27 1.56
N SER A 625 -9.34 -13.11 1.29
CA SER A 625 -10.43 -13.47 2.21
C SER A 625 -10.78 -14.97 2.19
N LEU A 626 -10.27 -15.73 1.21
CA LEU A 626 -10.45 -17.17 1.14
C LEU A 626 -9.63 -17.88 2.22
N PRO A 627 -10.11 -19.00 2.78
CA PRO A 627 -9.39 -19.74 3.81
C PRO A 627 -8.08 -20.33 3.30
N ASP A 628 -7.14 -20.52 4.20
CA ASP A 628 -5.93 -21.31 3.94
C ASP A 628 -6.23 -22.79 4.15
N TYR A 629 -5.52 -23.64 3.40
CA TYR A 629 -5.67 -25.10 3.46
C TYR A 629 -4.32 -25.77 3.74
N PRO A 630 -4.31 -26.94 4.40
CA PRO A 630 -3.06 -27.67 4.65
C PRO A 630 -2.41 -28.17 3.35
N ASP A 631 -1.10 -28.35 3.39
CA ASP A 631 -0.29 -28.72 2.23
C ASP A 631 -0.67 -30.08 1.59
N ASN A 632 -1.25 -31.00 2.37
CA ASN A 632 -1.72 -32.30 1.86
C ASN A 632 -3.13 -32.28 1.27
N LYS A 633 -3.80 -31.10 1.19
CA LYS A 633 -5.15 -30.96 0.66
C LYS A 633 -5.16 -31.05 -0.87
N ILE A 634 -6.11 -31.85 -1.42
CA ILE A 634 -6.58 -31.72 -2.81
C ILE A 634 -7.71 -30.71 -2.80
N LEU A 635 -7.53 -29.58 -3.48
CA LEU A 635 -8.45 -28.45 -3.45
C LEU A 635 -9.21 -28.32 -4.77
N HIS A 636 -10.54 -28.26 -4.71
CA HIS A 636 -11.40 -28.07 -5.88
C HIS A 636 -12.00 -26.67 -5.91
N ILE A 637 -11.69 -25.89 -6.93
CA ILE A 637 -12.16 -24.52 -7.15
C ILE A 637 -12.99 -24.44 -8.42
N LEU A 638 -14.03 -23.61 -8.40
CA LEU A 638 -14.80 -23.24 -9.59
C LEU A 638 -14.70 -21.74 -9.83
N GLU A 639 -14.34 -21.34 -11.05
CA GLU A 639 -14.54 -19.99 -11.57
C GLU A 639 -15.67 -20.01 -12.60
N PRO A 640 -16.90 -19.56 -12.22
CA PRO A 640 -18.13 -19.83 -12.96
C PRO A 640 -18.38 -18.93 -14.18
N ALA A 641 -17.57 -17.87 -14.36
CA ALA A 641 -17.61 -16.94 -15.49
C ALA A 641 -16.20 -16.36 -15.67
N VAL A 642 -15.30 -17.18 -16.25
CA VAL A 642 -13.86 -16.94 -16.16
C VAL A 642 -13.36 -15.78 -17.02
N GLY A 643 -14.00 -15.47 -18.16
CA GLY A 643 -13.53 -14.46 -19.09
C GLY A 643 -12.06 -14.66 -19.49
N VAL A 644 -11.21 -13.67 -19.20
CA VAL A 644 -9.75 -13.73 -19.46
C VAL A 644 -8.94 -14.34 -18.31
N GLY A 645 -9.60 -14.80 -17.21
CA GLY A 645 -8.96 -15.54 -16.11
C GLY A 645 -8.20 -14.70 -15.09
N ASN A 646 -8.65 -13.48 -14.80
CA ASN A 646 -7.94 -12.53 -13.92
C ASN A 646 -7.69 -13.04 -12.49
N PHE A 647 -8.51 -13.95 -11.96
CA PHE A 647 -8.32 -14.53 -10.62
C PHE A 647 -7.25 -15.62 -10.59
N LEU A 648 -6.98 -16.29 -11.71
CA LEU A 648 -6.12 -17.47 -11.77
C LEU A 648 -4.69 -17.22 -11.25
N PRO A 649 -3.97 -16.15 -11.63
CA PRO A 649 -2.62 -15.93 -11.12
C PRO A 649 -2.57 -15.84 -9.60
N SER A 650 -3.51 -15.14 -8.98
CA SER A 650 -3.59 -15.00 -7.52
C SER A 650 -3.99 -16.31 -6.83
N LEU A 651 -4.85 -17.14 -7.45
CA LEU A 651 -5.19 -18.49 -6.96
C LEU A 651 -3.97 -19.42 -6.99
N PHE A 652 -3.20 -19.41 -8.07
CA PHE A 652 -1.98 -20.21 -8.19
C PHE A 652 -0.97 -19.85 -7.08
N LEU A 653 -0.80 -18.56 -6.80
CA LEU A 653 0.15 -18.09 -5.78
C LEU A 653 -0.35 -18.36 -4.35
N LYS A 654 -1.65 -18.21 -4.10
CA LYS A 654 -2.22 -18.47 -2.77
C LYS A 654 -2.13 -19.95 -2.41
N TYR A 655 -2.46 -20.83 -3.34
CA TYR A 655 -2.54 -22.28 -3.13
C TYR A 655 -1.37 -23.06 -3.74
N ALA A 656 -0.21 -22.41 -3.88
CA ALA A 656 1.01 -23.03 -4.43
C ALA A 656 1.50 -24.25 -3.62
N ASN A 657 1.14 -24.34 -2.34
CA ASN A 657 1.64 -25.38 -1.43
C ASN A 657 0.67 -26.57 -1.24
N VAL A 658 -0.58 -26.48 -1.72
CA VAL A 658 -1.51 -27.63 -1.60
C VAL A 658 -1.04 -28.80 -2.49
N ALA A 659 -1.39 -30.03 -2.11
CA ALA A 659 -0.96 -31.23 -2.84
C ALA A 659 -1.41 -31.18 -4.32
N GLU A 660 -2.67 -30.89 -4.58
CA GLU A 660 -3.21 -30.65 -5.92
C GLU A 660 -4.25 -29.53 -5.89
N LEU A 661 -4.20 -28.66 -6.89
CA LEU A 661 -5.13 -27.57 -7.11
C LEU A 661 -5.92 -27.81 -8.40
N HIS A 662 -7.13 -28.30 -8.28
CA HIS A 662 -8.04 -28.53 -9.40
C HIS A 662 -8.95 -27.32 -9.59
N ILE A 663 -8.86 -26.64 -10.73
CA ILE A 663 -9.71 -25.49 -11.04
C ILE A 663 -10.53 -25.77 -12.29
N ASP A 664 -11.85 -25.81 -12.14
CA ASP A 664 -12.78 -25.78 -13.25
C ASP A 664 -13.05 -24.32 -13.62
N VAL A 665 -12.82 -23.96 -14.87
CA VAL A 665 -13.08 -22.63 -15.40
C VAL A 665 -14.16 -22.72 -16.47
N ILE A 666 -15.25 -21.97 -16.28
CA ILE A 666 -16.40 -22.02 -17.16
C ILE A 666 -16.60 -20.66 -17.83
N ASP A 667 -16.87 -20.66 -19.10
CA ASP A 667 -17.38 -19.51 -19.85
C ASP A 667 -18.41 -19.99 -20.89
N ILE A 668 -19.40 -19.18 -21.17
CA ILE A 668 -20.40 -19.48 -22.21
C ILE A 668 -19.81 -19.30 -23.62
N ASN A 669 -18.77 -18.45 -23.74
CA ASN A 669 -18.13 -18.10 -25.02
C ASN A 669 -16.86 -18.98 -25.24
N ALA A 670 -16.87 -19.76 -26.32
CA ALA A 670 -15.74 -20.60 -26.71
C ALA A 670 -14.48 -19.77 -27.05
N ASP A 671 -14.64 -18.61 -27.70
CA ASP A 671 -13.52 -17.74 -28.07
C ASP A 671 -12.81 -17.21 -26.80
N SER A 672 -13.55 -16.89 -25.72
CA SER A 672 -12.98 -16.50 -24.41
C SER A 672 -12.13 -17.61 -23.83
N ILE A 673 -12.60 -18.86 -23.87
CA ILE A 673 -11.84 -20.04 -23.41
C ILE A 673 -10.54 -20.23 -24.22
N ASP A 674 -10.60 -20.08 -25.54
CA ASP A 674 -9.41 -20.24 -26.38
C ASP A 674 -8.40 -19.09 -26.21
N LEU A 675 -8.86 -17.86 -26.00
CA LEU A 675 -8.03 -16.71 -25.62
C LEU A 675 -7.36 -16.96 -24.25
N LEU A 676 -8.12 -17.39 -23.25
CA LEU A 676 -7.61 -17.71 -21.92
C LEU A 676 -6.49 -18.74 -21.95
N LYS A 677 -6.68 -19.85 -22.69
CA LYS A 677 -5.63 -20.88 -22.86
C LYS A 677 -4.32 -20.31 -23.41
N GLN A 678 -4.38 -19.28 -24.28
CA GLN A 678 -3.18 -18.67 -24.84
C GLN A 678 -2.57 -17.62 -23.90
N ILE A 679 -3.41 -16.84 -23.20
CA ILE A 679 -2.95 -15.84 -22.20
C ILE A 679 -2.21 -16.54 -21.06
N LEU A 680 -2.73 -17.68 -20.57
CA LEU A 680 -2.09 -18.45 -19.49
C LEU A 680 -0.69 -18.97 -19.84
N LYS A 681 -0.36 -19.13 -21.13
CA LYS A 681 1.00 -19.48 -21.56
C LYS A 681 2.03 -18.37 -21.36
N SER A 682 1.61 -17.18 -20.94
CA SER A 682 2.50 -16.05 -20.62
C SER A 682 2.98 -16.06 -19.17
N ILE A 683 2.44 -16.96 -18.32
CA ILE A 683 2.86 -17.11 -16.92
C ILE A 683 3.23 -18.59 -16.65
N PRO A 684 4.16 -18.83 -15.70
CA PRO A 684 4.44 -20.19 -15.24
C PRO A 684 3.19 -20.80 -14.60
N GLN A 685 2.84 -22.02 -15.00
CA GLN A 685 1.80 -22.80 -14.32
C GLN A 685 2.48 -23.69 -13.29
N PRO A 686 2.11 -23.58 -11.98
CA PRO A 686 2.66 -24.46 -10.95
C PRO A 686 2.34 -25.95 -11.22
N GLU A 687 3.24 -26.84 -10.84
CA GLU A 687 3.12 -28.28 -11.10
C GLU A 687 1.91 -28.91 -10.45
N ASN A 688 1.45 -28.39 -9.30
CA ASN A 688 0.28 -28.87 -8.58
C ASN A 688 -1.05 -28.42 -9.18
N VAL A 689 -1.06 -27.56 -10.22
CA VAL A 689 -2.29 -27.00 -10.81
C VAL A 689 -2.83 -27.89 -11.93
N ARG A 690 -4.13 -28.19 -11.89
CA ARG A 690 -4.89 -28.91 -12.92
C ARG A 690 -6.06 -28.02 -13.36
N LEU A 691 -6.02 -27.51 -14.58
CA LEU A 691 -7.07 -26.67 -15.16
C LEU A 691 -7.99 -27.49 -16.05
N ASN A 692 -9.29 -27.36 -15.85
CA ASN A 692 -10.32 -27.94 -16.70
C ASN A 692 -11.15 -26.82 -17.34
N PHE A 693 -11.10 -26.70 -18.66
CA PHE A 693 -11.76 -25.65 -19.43
C PHE A 693 -13.11 -26.13 -19.95
N ILE A 694 -14.19 -25.45 -19.59
CA ILE A 694 -15.57 -25.86 -19.88
C ILE A 694 -16.28 -24.71 -20.62
N THR A 695 -16.77 -24.98 -21.83
CA THR A 695 -17.60 -24.03 -22.59
C THR A 695 -19.07 -24.42 -22.41
N LYS A 696 -19.76 -23.80 -21.43
CA LYS A 696 -21.17 -24.07 -21.11
C LYS A 696 -21.78 -22.87 -20.36
N ASP A 697 -23.13 -22.85 -20.36
CA ASP A 697 -23.86 -21.94 -19.47
C ASP A 697 -23.86 -22.51 -18.03
N THR A 698 -23.18 -21.80 -17.14
CA THR A 698 -23.03 -22.18 -15.72
C THR A 698 -24.36 -22.33 -14.98
N LEU A 699 -25.33 -21.47 -15.29
CA LEU A 699 -26.63 -21.47 -14.61
C LEU A 699 -27.49 -22.70 -14.99
N LEU A 700 -27.37 -23.17 -16.23
CA LEU A 700 -28.07 -24.37 -16.72
C LEU A 700 -27.30 -25.65 -16.48
N GLN A 701 -25.99 -25.55 -16.17
CA GLN A 701 -25.13 -26.69 -15.92
C GLN A 701 -25.56 -27.44 -14.66
N LYS A 702 -25.70 -28.77 -14.76
CA LYS A 702 -25.81 -29.67 -13.60
C LYS A 702 -24.40 -30.06 -13.14
N PHE A 703 -24.12 -29.83 -11.89
CA PHE A 703 -22.83 -30.16 -11.26
C PHE A 703 -22.99 -31.49 -10.50
N SER A 704 -22.12 -32.46 -10.77
CA SER A 704 -22.07 -33.75 -10.06
C SER A 704 -21.13 -33.69 -8.85
N LYS A 705 -20.28 -32.69 -8.76
CA LYS A 705 -19.33 -32.47 -7.67
C LYS A 705 -19.62 -31.17 -6.92
N HIS A 706 -19.25 -31.14 -5.66
CA HIS A 706 -19.24 -29.96 -4.80
C HIS A 706 -17.83 -29.36 -4.78
N TYR A 707 -17.72 -28.07 -4.72
CA TYR A 707 -16.43 -27.34 -4.74
C TYR A 707 -16.05 -26.84 -3.35
N ASP A 708 -14.77 -26.90 -3.01
CA ASP A 708 -14.29 -26.26 -1.78
C ASP A 708 -14.46 -24.73 -1.86
N ILE A 709 -14.27 -24.16 -3.07
CA ILE A 709 -14.37 -22.71 -3.30
C ILE A 709 -15.06 -22.45 -4.63
N VAL A 710 -15.98 -21.48 -4.65
CA VAL A 710 -16.49 -20.82 -5.86
C VAL A 710 -16.10 -19.36 -5.81
N VAL A 711 -15.35 -18.87 -6.80
CA VAL A 711 -14.81 -17.52 -6.83
C VAL A 711 -14.89 -16.93 -8.23
N GLY A 712 -15.21 -15.63 -8.36
CA GLY A 712 -15.25 -14.99 -9.67
C GLY A 712 -15.97 -13.65 -9.68
N ASN A 713 -16.12 -13.13 -10.90
CA ASN A 713 -16.84 -11.89 -11.18
C ASN A 713 -17.93 -12.21 -12.24
N PRO A 714 -19.17 -12.57 -11.82
CA PRO A 714 -20.24 -12.90 -12.75
C PRO A 714 -20.71 -11.66 -13.53
N PRO A 715 -21.36 -11.83 -14.71
CA PRO A 715 -21.89 -10.70 -15.49
C PRO A 715 -23.04 -9.97 -14.77
N TYR A 716 -23.19 -8.65 -15.04
CA TYR A 716 -24.16 -7.77 -14.32
C TYR A 716 -25.39 -7.39 -15.14
N MET A 717 -25.61 -8.02 -16.28
CA MET A 717 -26.72 -7.71 -17.17
C MET A 717 -28.07 -8.18 -16.64
N LYS A 718 -29.15 -7.57 -17.11
CA LYS A 718 -30.51 -8.10 -16.99
C LYS A 718 -30.79 -9.05 -18.14
N VAL A 719 -31.35 -10.20 -17.83
CA VAL A 719 -31.75 -11.20 -18.84
C VAL A 719 -33.02 -10.69 -19.56
N SER A 720 -32.89 -10.41 -20.86
CA SER A 720 -33.97 -9.89 -21.72
C SER A 720 -34.76 -11.02 -22.39
N ASP A 721 -34.14 -12.15 -22.69
CA ASP A 721 -34.80 -13.34 -23.25
C ASP A 721 -35.75 -13.97 -22.23
N LYS A 722 -37.04 -13.93 -22.51
CA LYS A 722 -38.08 -14.45 -21.60
C LYS A 722 -37.99 -15.95 -21.37
N ASN A 723 -37.58 -16.73 -22.39
CA ASN A 723 -37.48 -18.18 -22.29
C ASN A 723 -36.28 -18.58 -21.44
N LEU A 724 -35.15 -17.97 -21.69
CA LEU A 724 -33.92 -18.15 -20.89
C LEU A 724 -34.16 -17.73 -19.44
N LEU A 725 -34.79 -16.58 -19.22
CA LEU A 725 -35.14 -16.10 -17.89
C LEU A 725 -36.04 -17.08 -17.13
N LYS A 726 -37.02 -17.68 -17.82
CA LYS A 726 -37.89 -18.68 -17.23
C LYS A 726 -37.12 -19.94 -16.80
N GLN A 727 -36.13 -20.37 -17.61
CA GLN A 727 -35.26 -21.48 -17.26
C GLN A 727 -34.41 -21.20 -16.02
N TYR A 728 -33.76 -20.00 -15.97
CA TYR A 728 -32.96 -19.60 -14.81
C TYR A 728 -33.81 -19.54 -13.53
N LYS A 729 -34.99 -18.97 -13.59
CA LYS A 729 -35.91 -18.85 -12.46
C LYS A 729 -36.42 -20.17 -11.90
N GLN A 730 -36.32 -21.27 -12.65
CA GLN A 730 -36.67 -22.60 -12.14
C GLN A 730 -35.68 -23.17 -11.10
N SER A 731 -34.47 -22.64 -11.06
CA SER A 731 -33.37 -23.16 -10.23
C SER A 731 -32.98 -22.23 -9.07
N VAL A 732 -33.71 -21.09 -8.90
CA VAL A 732 -33.39 -20.07 -7.89
C VAL A 732 -34.62 -19.75 -7.02
N ALA A 733 -34.39 -19.31 -5.80
CA ALA A 733 -35.44 -18.92 -4.87
C ALA A 733 -35.87 -17.45 -5.06
N ASN A 734 -34.96 -16.53 -5.40
CA ASN A 734 -35.32 -15.16 -5.70
C ASN A 734 -35.77 -14.99 -7.16
N THR A 735 -37.07 -14.98 -7.37
CA THR A 735 -37.67 -14.78 -8.70
C THR A 735 -38.08 -13.33 -8.99
N GLU A 736 -37.86 -12.39 -8.05
CA GLU A 736 -38.25 -10.99 -8.18
C GLU A 736 -37.31 -10.20 -9.10
N THR A 737 -36.03 -10.62 -9.19
CA THR A 737 -35.06 -9.97 -10.07
C THR A 737 -34.97 -10.68 -11.42
N ASN A 738 -34.54 -9.93 -12.44
CA ASN A 738 -34.09 -10.43 -13.73
C ASN A 738 -32.56 -10.30 -13.90
N ASN A 739 -31.84 -9.93 -12.86
CA ASN A 739 -30.42 -9.63 -12.90
C ASN A 739 -29.61 -10.91 -12.72
N ILE A 740 -28.76 -11.22 -13.70
CA ILE A 740 -28.09 -12.52 -13.82
C ILE A 740 -27.13 -12.81 -12.63
N PHE A 741 -26.45 -11.81 -12.08
CA PHE A 741 -25.50 -12.03 -10.97
C PHE A 741 -26.20 -12.61 -9.72
N SER A 742 -27.48 -12.28 -9.49
CA SER A 742 -28.27 -12.84 -8.38
C SER A 742 -28.42 -14.35 -8.53
N PHE A 743 -28.66 -14.83 -9.76
CA PHE A 743 -28.75 -16.26 -10.06
C PHE A 743 -27.40 -16.97 -9.87
N PHE A 744 -26.29 -16.32 -10.25
CA PHE A 744 -24.94 -16.83 -9.97
C PHE A 744 -24.65 -16.95 -8.48
N ILE A 745 -25.09 -16.00 -7.64
CA ILE A 745 -24.96 -16.09 -6.18
C ILE A 745 -25.64 -17.36 -5.67
N GLU A 746 -26.92 -17.56 -6.00
CA GLU A 746 -27.68 -18.71 -5.51
C GLU A 746 -27.09 -20.03 -6.01
N LYS A 747 -26.69 -20.09 -7.29
CA LYS A 747 -26.05 -21.27 -7.87
C LYS A 747 -24.73 -21.60 -7.15
N ALA A 748 -23.89 -20.59 -6.91
CA ALA A 748 -22.61 -20.75 -6.22
C ALA A 748 -22.80 -21.29 -4.78
N LEU A 749 -23.80 -20.77 -4.05
CA LEU A 749 -24.12 -21.20 -2.68
C LEU A 749 -24.65 -22.65 -2.63
N GLN A 750 -25.24 -23.17 -3.72
CA GLN A 750 -25.69 -24.56 -3.81
C GLN A 750 -24.54 -25.57 -4.03
N ILE A 751 -23.45 -25.14 -4.65
CA ILE A 751 -22.39 -26.03 -5.13
C ILE A 751 -21.02 -25.82 -4.50
N GLY A 752 -20.85 -24.80 -3.67
CA GLY A 752 -19.57 -24.47 -3.03
C GLY A 752 -19.67 -24.24 -1.54
N ASP A 753 -18.67 -24.68 -0.78
CA ASP A 753 -18.58 -24.45 0.67
C ASP A 753 -18.15 -23.02 0.99
N VAL A 754 -17.21 -22.48 0.22
CA VAL A 754 -16.78 -21.08 0.30
C VAL A 754 -17.15 -20.40 -1.00
N VAL A 755 -17.90 -19.31 -0.90
CA VAL A 755 -18.33 -18.53 -2.06
C VAL A 755 -17.83 -17.09 -1.93
N SER A 756 -17.06 -16.63 -2.90
CA SER A 756 -16.55 -15.25 -2.93
C SER A 756 -16.73 -14.64 -4.32
N LEU A 757 -17.65 -13.69 -4.44
CA LEU A 757 -18.03 -13.10 -5.73
C LEU A 757 -17.94 -11.58 -5.69
N VAL A 758 -17.53 -10.99 -6.81
CA VAL A 758 -17.61 -9.54 -7.06
C VAL A 758 -18.96 -9.24 -7.71
N VAL A 759 -19.74 -8.35 -7.12
CA VAL A 759 -21.11 -8.05 -7.55
C VAL A 759 -21.41 -6.56 -7.41
N PRO A 760 -22.46 -6.03 -8.10
CA PRO A 760 -22.94 -4.68 -7.88
C PRO A 760 -23.33 -4.42 -6.44
N LYS A 761 -22.98 -3.26 -5.92
CA LYS A 761 -23.32 -2.81 -4.56
C LYS A 761 -24.83 -2.73 -4.32
N SER A 762 -25.63 -2.62 -5.38
CA SER A 762 -27.08 -2.69 -5.31
C SER A 762 -27.61 -3.98 -4.66
N LEU A 763 -26.85 -5.06 -4.62
CA LEU A 763 -27.17 -6.28 -3.87
C LEU A 763 -27.57 -5.96 -2.43
N ILE A 764 -26.86 -5.04 -1.75
CA ILE A 764 -27.06 -4.78 -0.33
C ILE A 764 -28.28 -3.91 -0.03
N ASN A 765 -28.79 -3.12 -0.99
CA ASN A 765 -29.86 -2.13 -0.71
C ASN A 765 -31.08 -2.16 -1.65
N ALA A 766 -30.94 -2.64 -2.90
CA ALA A 766 -32.06 -2.57 -3.83
C ALA A 766 -33.18 -3.59 -3.48
N PRO A 767 -34.48 -3.19 -3.67
CA PRO A 767 -35.60 -4.04 -3.32
C PRO A 767 -35.59 -5.41 -4.04
N GLU A 768 -35.29 -5.45 -5.34
CA GLU A 768 -35.30 -6.66 -6.18
C GLU A 768 -34.36 -7.79 -5.69
N PHE A 769 -33.37 -7.48 -4.81
CA PHE A 769 -32.45 -8.45 -4.22
C PHE A 769 -32.86 -8.84 -2.78
N GLY A 770 -34.03 -8.49 -2.32
CA GLY A 770 -34.52 -8.84 -0.98
C GLY A 770 -34.52 -10.35 -0.73
N GLY A 771 -34.96 -11.16 -1.71
CA GLY A 771 -34.92 -12.62 -1.65
C GLY A 771 -33.51 -13.18 -1.54
N THR A 772 -32.55 -12.67 -2.33
CA THR A 772 -31.14 -13.08 -2.29
C THR A 772 -30.51 -12.75 -0.95
N ARG A 773 -30.74 -11.52 -0.41
CA ARG A 773 -30.26 -11.15 0.93
C ARG A 773 -30.83 -12.04 2.03
N LYS A 774 -32.11 -12.46 1.94
CA LYS A 774 -32.70 -13.39 2.92
C LYS A 774 -31.97 -14.72 2.96
N ILE A 775 -31.59 -15.29 1.80
CA ILE A 775 -30.79 -16.51 1.71
C ILE A 775 -29.42 -16.29 2.36
N MET A 776 -28.71 -15.24 1.97
CA MET A 776 -27.37 -14.92 2.47
C MET A 776 -27.33 -14.64 3.97
N ASN A 777 -28.38 -14.04 4.55
CA ASN A 777 -28.44 -13.72 5.99
C ASN A 777 -28.37 -14.93 6.90
N HIS A 778 -28.77 -16.11 6.43
CA HIS A 778 -28.71 -17.35 7.20
C HIS A 778 -27.30 -18.00 7.14
N LEU A 779 -26.44 -17.53 6.28
CA LEU A 779 -25.11 -18.07 6.04
C LEU A 779 -24.03 -17.18 6.67
N PRO A 780 -22.86 -17.74 7.04
CA PRO A 780 -21.76 -16.97 7.60
C PRO A 780 -21.10 -16.06 6.55
N ILE A 781 -21.39 -14.76 6.58
CA ILE A 781 -20.73 -13.75 5.76
C ILE A 781 -19.48 -13.31 6.52
N ILE A 782 -18.32 -13.85 6.15
CA ILE A 782 -17.07 -13.57 6.88
C ILE A 782 -16.39 -12.27 6.45
N ASN A 783 -16.64 -11.82 5.19
CA ASN A 783 -16.01 -10.62 4.66
C ASN A 783 -16.89 -9.92 3.63
N ILE A 784 -16.88 -8.58 3.66
CA ILE A 784 -17.43 -7.71 2.63
C ILE A 784 -16.36 -6.65 2.30
N VAL A 785 -16.03 -6.49 1.01
CA VAL A 785 -15.14 -5.44 0.52
C VAL A 785 -15.93 -4.48 -0.35
N ASP A 786 -15.99 -3.20 0.03
CA ASP A 786 -16.66 -2.15 -0.75
C ASP A 786 -15.64 -1.40 -1.61
N PHE A 787 -15.64 -1.65 -2.91
CA PHE A 787 -14.79 -0.96 -3.88
C PHE A 787 -15.36 0.39 -4.33
N GLY A 788 -16.63 0.67 -4.05
CA GLY A 788 -17.35 1.84 -4.59
C GLY A 788 -17.27 1.90 -6.12
N GLU A 789 -17.07 3.09 -6.67
CA GLU A 789 -16.82 3.29 -8.11
C GLU A 789 -15.37 2.97 -8.52
N LYS A 790 -14.49 2.72 -7.57
CA LYS A 790 -13.08 2.40 -7.85
C LYS A 790 -12.90 0.98 -8.39
N GLY A 791 -13.93 0.12 -8.33
CA GLY A 791 -13.87 -1.26 -8.75
C GLY A 791 -13.53 -1.44 -10.23
N PHE A 792 -14.17 -0.70 -11.12
CA PHE A 792 -13.99 -0.83 -12.56
C PHE A 792 -13.78 0.54 -13.20
N LYS A 793 -12.65 0.71 -13.91
CA LYS A 793 -12.33 1.98 -14.58
C LYS A 793 -13.27 2.20 -15.79
N GLY A 794 -13.78 3.42 -15.93
CA GLY A 794 -14.68 3.78 -17.04
C GLY A 794 -16.15 3.32 -16.88
N VAL A 795 -16.45 2.56 -15.83
CA VAL A 795 -17.80 2.05 -15.55
C VAL A 795 -18.32 2.73 -14.29
N LYS A 796 -19.51 3.33 -14.40
CA LYS A 796 -20.17 4.04 -13.30
C LYS A 796 -21.05 3.10 -12.47
N ILE A 797 -20.49 1.92 -12.10
CA ILE A 797 -21.19 0.92 -11.27
C ILE A 797 -20.38 0.75 -9.99
N GLU A 798 -21.04 1.00 -8.85
CA GLU A 798 -20.46 0.66 -7.54
C GLU A 798 -20.49 -0.85 -7.34
N THR A 799 -19.39 -1.42 -6.86
CA THR A 799 -19.24 -2.85 -6.66
C THR A 799 -18.75 -3.19 -5.27
N ILE A 800 -19.11 -4.38 -4.84
CA ILE A 800 -18.61 -5.03 -3.62
C ILE A 800 -18.11 -6.43 -3.95
N ALA A 801 -17.26 -6.98 -3.09
CA ALA A 801 -17.07 -8.42 -2.99
C ALA A 801 -17.60 -8.89 -1.64
N PHE A 802 -18.19 -10.06 -1.60
CA PHE A 802 -18.54 -10.74 -0.36
C PHE A 802 -17.88 -12.12 -0.32
N THR A 803 -17.61 -12.61 0.88
CA THR A 803 -17.15 -13.99 1.10
C THR A 803 -18.05 -14.65 2.14
N ILE A 804 -18.68 -15.75 1.75
CA ILE A 804 -19.46 -16.64 2.62
C ILE A 804 -18.67 -17.92 2.79
N ASN A 805 -18.51 -18.38 4.04
CA ASN A 805 -17.88 -19.65 4.35
C ASN A 805 -18.85 -20.54 5.13
N GLN A 806 -19.47 -21.50 4.46
CA GLN A 806 -20.49 -22.38 5.05
C GLN A 806 -19.92 -23.40 6.07
N ARG A 807 -18.59 -23.49 6.17
CA ARG A 807 -17.88 -24.41 7.10
C ARG A 807 -17.67 -23.82 8.50
N VAL A 808 -17.94 -22.52 8.69
CA VAL A 808 -17.75 -21.84 9.98
C VAL A 808 -19.10 -21.43 10.59
N LYS A 809 -19.11 -21.11 11.87
CA LYS A 809 -20.31 -20.57 12.52
C LYS A 809 -20.49 -19.10 12.10
N ARG A 810 -21.78 -18.71 12.00
CA ARG A 810 -22.15 -17.33 11.77
C ARG A 810 -21.82 -16.49 13.02
N ASP A 811 -21.04 -15.44 12.82
CA ASP A 811 -20.53 -14.56 13.91
C ASP A 811 -20.23 -13.17 13.34
N ASN A 812 -18.97 -12.77 13.29
CA ASN A 812 -18.53 -11.48 12.86
C ASN A 812 -18.33 -11.41 11.34
N THR A 813 -18.59 -10.23 10.78
CA THR A 813 -18.29 -9.88 9.40
C THR A 813 -17.23 -8.77 9.39
N LYS A 814 -16.13 -8.99 8.68
CA LYS A 814 -15.14 -7.96 8.38
C LYS A 814 -15.63 -7.12 7.20
N VAL A 815 -15.70 -5.82 7.37
CA VAL A 815 -16.04 -4.86 6.30
C VAL A 815 -14.81 -4.03 5.98
N GLU A 816 -14.32 -4.15 4.75
CA GLU A 816 -13.19 -3.38 4.23
C GLU A 816 -13.71 -2.36 3.21
N SER A 817 -13.33 -1.09 3.33
CA SER A 817 -13.79 -0.01 2.47
C SER A 817 -12.64 0.64 1.69
N TYR A 818 -12.74 0.62 0.36
CA TYR A 818 -11.87 1.40 -0.54
C TYR A 818 -12.33 2.86 -0.67
N ILE A 819 -13.52 3.19 -0.12
CA ILE A 819 -14.08 4.54 -0.11
C ILE A 819 -13.49 5.34 1.04
N SER A 820 -13.56 4.79 2.27
CA SER A 820 -13.08 5.41 3.51
C SER A 820 -11.68 4.95 3.94
N ASN A 821 -11.09 3.99 3.22
CA ASN A 821 -9.78 3.38 3.51
C ASN A 821 -9.68 2.83 4.95
N ASP A 822 -10.78 2.25 5.44
CA ASP A 822 -10.85 1.67 6.77
C ASP A 822 -11.30 0.19 6.74
N ILE A 823 -11.06 -0.49 7.84
CA ILE A 823 -11.52 -1.86 8.09
C ILE A 823 -12.24 -1.88 9.42
N LYS A 824 -13.43 -2.49 9.44
CA LYS A 824 -14.23 -2.67 10.65
C LYS A 824 -14.70 -4.12 10.75
N ILE A 825 -14.82 -4.60 11.98
CA ILE A 825 -15.36 -5.92 12.30
C ILE A 825 -16.61 -5.70 13.14
N HIS A 826 -17.74 -6.22 12.66
CA HIS A 826 -19.02 -6.13 13.33
C HIS A 826 -19.67 -7.50 13.44
N SER A 827 -20.50 -7.71 14.44
CA SER A 827 -21.43 -8.84 14.42
C SER A 827 -22.25 -8.79 13.11
N GLN A 828 -22.39 -9.93 12.44
CA GLN A 828 -23.20 -10.01 11.21
C GLN A 828 -24.64 -9.55 11.47
N ASP A 829 -25.20 -9.86 12.63
CA ASP A 829 -26.57 -9.44 13.02
C ASP A 829 -26.70 -7.92 13.12
N TYR A 830 -25.63 -7.22 13.50
CA TYR A 830 -25.63 -5.77 13.60
C TYR A 830 -25.75 -5.08 12.24
N ILE A 831 -25.03 -5.57 11.23
CA ILE A 831 -25.05 -4.99 9.88
C ILE A 831 -26.23 -5.50 9.03
N THR A 832 -26.79 -6.66 9.36
CA THR A 832 -27.92 -7.28 8.66
C THR A 832 -29.23 -7.23 9.46
N ASP A 833 -29.32 -6.29 10.40
CA ASP A 833 -30.44 -6.11 11.31
C ASP A 833 -31.77 -6.01 10.57
N LYS A 834 -32.73 -6.90 10.91
CA LYS A 834 -34.05 -7.01 10.25
C LYS A 834 -34.98 -5.84 10.53
N THR A 835 -34.65 -4.98 11.49
CA THR A 835 -35.42 -3.74 11.76
C THR A 835 -35.26 -2.72 10.62
N TYR A 836 -34.19 -2.86 9.83
CA TYR A 836 -33.92 -2.02 8.67
C TYR A 836 -34.25 -2.76 7.35
N PRO A 837 -34.62 -2.04 6.27
CA PRO A 837 -35.06 -2.63 5.02
C PRO A 837 -33.96 -3.34 4.23
N TYR A 838 -32.70 -3.11 4.59
CA TYR A 838 -31.51 -3.69 3.95
C TYR A 838 -30.26 -3.63 4.83
N TRP A 839 -29.16 -4.16 4.36
CA TRP A 839 -27.91 -4.21 5.12
C TRP A 839 -27.25 -2.84 5.27
N LEU A 840 -26.73 -2.57 6.46
CA LEU A 840 -26.06 -1.31 6.82
C LEU A 840 -24.60 -1.62 7.17
N ILE A 841 -23.76 -1.79 6.14
CA ILE A 841 -22.36 -2.23 6.31
C ILE A 841 -21.45 -1.16 6.95
N TYR A 842 -21.91 0.08 7.03
CA TYR A 842 -21.22 1.21 7.68
C TYR A 842 -21.86 1.65 9.00
N ARG A 843 -22.85 0.90 9.51
CA ARG A 843 -23.52 1.21 10.77
C ARG A 843 -22.52 1.36 11.91
N ASN A 844 -22.74 2.37 12.75
CA ASN A 844 -21.90 2.73 13.89
C ASN A 844 -22.72 3.44 14.98
N ASP A 845 -22.10 3.87 16.06
CA ASP A 845 -22.75 4.53 17.18
C ASP A 845 -23.41 5.86 16.79
N ASP A 846 -22.85 6.63 15.85
CA ASP A 846 -23.47 7.88 15.37
C ASP A 846 -24.79 7.60 14.68
N PHE A 847 -24.83 6.56 13.84
CA PHE A 847 -26.06 6.09 13.21
C PHE A 847 -27.10 5.68 14.27
N ASP A 848 -26.69 4.86 15.26
CA ASP A 848 -27.59 4.36 16.30
C ASP A 848 -28.08 5.48 17.21
N ASN A 849 -27.29 6.53 17.46
CA ASN A 849 -27.69 7.70 18.22
C ASN A 849 -28.85 8.46 17.53
N VAL A 850 -28.77 8.67 16.23
CA VAL A 850 -29.85 9.29 15.46
C VAL A 850 -31.08 8.36 15.38
N ALA A 851 -30.86 7.07 15.13
CA ALA A 851 -31.95 6.08 15.04
C ALA A 851 -32.78 5.99 16.34
N ARG A 852 -32.17 6.20 17.50
CA ARG A 852 -32.88 6.28 18.79
C ARG A 852 -33.79 7.51 18.91
N LYS A 853 -33.44 8.64 18.31
CA LYS A 853 -34.17 9.89 18.31
C LYS A 853 -35.37 9.88 17.33
N MET A 854 -35.34 8.99 16.33
CA MET A 854 -36.30 9.02 15.23
C MET A 854 -37.23 7.80 15.23
N GLN A 855 -38.46 8.02 14.73
CA GLN A 855 -39.41 6.99 14.33
C GLN A 855 -39.38 6.86 12.81
N PHE A 856 -39.00 5.68 12.29
CA PHE A 856 -38.85 5.40 10.87
C PHE A 856 -40.13 4.72 10.29
N GLY A 857 -40.13 4.57 8.95
CA GLY A 857 -41.24 3.90 8.24
C GLY A 857 -42.52 4.72 8.17
N VAL A 858 -42.44 6.04 8.29
CA VAL A 858 -43.62 6.96 8.32
C VAL A 858 -44.08 7.41 6.95
N PHE A 859 -43.31 7.07 5.87
CA PHE A 859 -43.61 7.55 4.52
C PHE A 859 -43.72 6.43 3.49
N ARG A 860 -44.50 6.70 2.43
CA ARG A 860 -44.41 6.04 1.12
C ARG A 860 -43.87 7.01 0.10
N ALA A 861 -42.93 6.54 -0.77
CA ALA A 861 -42.34 7.38 -1.80
C ALA A 861 -43.04 7.19 -3.14
N PHE A 862 -43.30 8.29 -3.83
CA PHE A 862 -43.68 8.32 -5.24
C PHE A 862 -42.64 9.17 -6.00
N ARG A 863 -42.31 8.73 -7.22
CA ARG A 863 -41.47 9.47 -8.14
C ARG A 863 -41.99 9.36 -9.55
N ASP A 864 -42.23 10.50 -10.19
CA ASP A 864 -42.68 10.53 -11.59
C ASP A 864 -41.55 10.06 -12.51
N ARG A 865 -41.90 9.33 -13.58
CA ARG A 865 -40.95 8.86 -14.62
C ARG A 865 -41.37 9.24 -16.02
N THR A 866 -42.50 9.95 -16.14
CA THR A 866 -43.13 10.26 -17.43
C THR A 866 -42.93 11.71 -17.85
N LEU A 867 -42.79 12.62 -16.87
CA LEU A 867 -42.60 14.03 -17.11
C LEU A 867 -41.18 14.30 -17.64
N THR A 868 -41.07 14.88 -18.79
CA THR A 868 -39.83 15.24 -19.45
C THR A 868 -39.77 16.73 -19.80
N LYS A 869 -38.64 17.24 -20.20
CA LYS A 869 -38.49 18.64 -20.69
C LYS A 869 -39.41 18.97 -21.86
N ALA A 870 -39.80 17.97 -22.65
CA ALA A 870 -40.72 18.14 -23.79
C ALA A 870 -42.15 18.44 -23.37
N ASN A 871 -42.55 18.09 -22.13
CA ASN A 871 -43.91 18.31 -21.61
C ASN A 871 -44.03 19.61 -20.81
N THR A 872 -42.95 20.39 -20.67
CA THR A 872 -42.91 21.59 -19.82
C THR A 872 -42.56 22.84 -20.61
N SER A 873 -43.08 24.00 -20.15
CA SER A 873 -42.83 25.33 -20.72
C SER A 873 -42.33 26.31 -19.66
N GLN A 874 -41.87 27.48 -20.07
CA GLN A 874 -41.41 28.53 -19.14
C GLN A 874 -42.58 29.29 -18.46
N GLN A 875 -43.81 29.12 -18.98
CA GLN A 875 -45.01 29.72 -18.43
C GLN A 875 -46.15 28.67 -18.47
N GLY A 876 -47.06 28.68 -17.52
CA GLY A 876 -48.18 27.75 -17.47
C GLY A 876 -48.96 27.87 -16.16
N LYS A 877 -50.04 27.06 -16.02
CA LYS A 877 -50.93 27.10 -14.87
C LYS A 877 -50.43 26.39 -13.64
N ILE A 878 -49.67 25.32 -13.80
CA ILE A 878 -49.19 24.45 -12.72
C ILE A 878 -47.67 24.45 -12.75
N ARG A 879 -47.03 24.77 -11.64
CA ARG A 879 -45.58 24.78 -11.51
C ARG A 879 -45.02 23.34 -11.42
N VAL A 880 -43.92 23.08 -12.11
CA VAL A 880 -43.19 21.81 -12.03
C VAL A 880 -41.93 22.00 -11.20
N LEU A 881 -41.92 21.50 -9.99
CA LEU A 881 -40.80 21.58 -9.07
C LEU A 881 -39.70 20.55 -9.42
N LYS A 882 -38.50 20.98 -9.38
CA LYS A 882 -37.27 20.18 -9.64
C LYS A 882 -36.34 20.23 -8.43
N SER A 883 -35.34 19.39 -8.39
CA SER A 883 -34.50 19.20 -7.22
C SER A 883 -33.89 20.48 -6.62
N ARG A 884 -33.56 21.49 -7.45
CA ARG A 884 -33.04 22.78 -6.95
C ARG A 884 -34.09 23.68 -6.33
N ASN A 885 -35.38 23.44 -6.65
CA ASN A 885 -36.48 24.21 -6.05
C ASN A 885 -36.76 23.80 -4.61
N ILE A 886 -36.23 22.65 -4.15
CA ILE A 886 -36.46 22.18 -2.79
C ILE A 886 -35.36 22.73 -1.90
N GLY A 887 -35.74 23.66 -0.99
CA GLY A 887 -34.86 24.20 0.05
C GLY A 887 -35.04 23.48 1.39
N ASN A 888 -34.53 24.08 2.46
CA ASN A 888 -34.73 23.60 3.82
C ASN A 888 -36.03 24.20 4.38
N ASN A 889 -37.09 23.40 4.36
CA ASN A 889 -38.46 23.79 4.72
C ASN A 889 -38.99 24.97 3.89
N GLU A 890 -38.53 25.12 2.66
CA GLU A 890 -38.94 26.19 1.74
C GLU A 890 -38.91 25.75 0.27
N ILE A 891 -39.63 26.47 -0.57
CA ILE A 891 -39.56 26.37 -2.02
C ILE A 891 -38.73 27.55 -2.55
N VAL A 892 -37.71 27.25 -3.34
CA VAL A 892 -36.78 28.24 -3.91
C VAL A 892 -37.19 28.56 -5.35
N ASP A 893 -37.41 29.83 -5.65
CA ASP A 893 -37.63 30.32 -7.01
C ASP A 893 -36.29 30.56 -7.72
N ILE A 894 -36.16 30.03 -8.92
CA ILE A 894 -34.91 30.11 -9.69
C ILE A 894 -35.22 30.56 -11.11
N VAL A 895 -34.85 31.80 -11.43
CA VAL A 895 -35.01 32.37 -12.78
C VAL A 895 -34.33 31.47 -13.81
N ASP A 896 -34.97 31.27 -14.96
CA ASP A 896 -34.51 30.40 -16.08
C ASP A 896 -34.44 28.90 -15.78
N TYR A 897 -34.76 28.48 -14.56
CA TYR A 897 -34.81 27.06 -14.17
C TYR A 897 -36.22 26.55 -13.94
N ASP A 898 -37.14 27.42 -13.45
CA ASP A 898 -38.51 27.08 -13.14
C ASP A 898 -39.28 26.74 -14.42
N THR A 899 -40.14 25.73 -14.38
CA THR A 899 -40.95 25.29 -15.50
C THR A 899 -42.37 25.02 -15.05
N TYR A 900 -43.33 25.05 -16.02
CA TYR A 900 -44.74 24.94 -15.82
C TYR A 900 -45.40 23.96 -16.81
N ILE A 901 -46.58 23.53 -16.52
CA ILE A 901 -47.42 22.69 -17.38
C ILE A 901 -48.88 23.12 -17.26
N ASP A 902 -49.66 23.02 -18.36
CA ASP A 902 -51.06 23.38 -18.38
C ASP A 902 -52.03 22.20 -18.20
N ASP A 903 -51.65 21.01 -18.66
CA ASP A 903 -52.44 19.79 -18.59
C ASP A 903 -51.68 18.63 -17.93
N ILE A 904 -52.29 18.06 -16.91
CA ILE A 904 -51.76 16.92 -16.14
C ILE A 904 -52.69 15.69 -16.15
N SER A 905 -53.70 15.70 -16.97
CA SER A 905 -54.77 14.67 -16.97
C SER A 905 -54.25 13.26 -17.24
N ASN A 906 -53.15 13.12 -17.99
CA ASN A 906 -52.50 11.85 -18.33
C ASN A 906 -51.25 11.54 -17.50
N LEU A 907 -50.95 12.30 -16.46
CA LEU A 907 -49.78 12.16 -15.64
C LEU A 907 -50.12 11.56 -14.26
N GLU A 908 -49.43 10.50 -13.87
CA GLU A 908 -49.64 9.89 -12.54
C GLU A 908 -49.34 10.88 -11.39
N VAL A 909 -48.45 11.81 -11.59
CA VAL A 909 -48.06 12.84 -10.60
C VAL A 909 -49.26 13.79 -10.35
N GLY A 910 -50.22 13.90 -11.26
CA GLY A 910 -51.41 14.74 -11.14
C GLY A 910 -52.25 14.44 -9.91
N LYS A 911 -52.25 13.19 -9.42
CA LYS A 911 -52.98 12.80 -8.19
C LYS A 911 -52.42 13.45 -6.90
N TYR A 912 -51.24 14.05 -6.99
CA TYR A 912 -50.63 14.77 -5.86
C TYR A 912 -50.83 16.28 -5.91
N LEU A 913 -51.48 16.82 -6.96
CA LEU A 913 -51.77 18.24 -7.05
C LEU A 913 -52.58 18.71 -5.82
N ASN A 914 -52.14 19.78 -5.18
CA ASN A 914 -52.76 20.37 -3.98
C ASN A 914 -52.73 19.47 -2.71
N ARG A 915 -51.97 18.41 -2.70
CA ARG A 915 -51.77 17.57 -1.50
C ARG A 915 -50.68 18.14 -0.61
N THR A 916 -51.00 19.19 0.10
CA THR A 916 -50.06 19.98 0.91
C THR A 916 -49.50 19.21 2.12
N GLU A 917 -50.09 18.09 2.48
CA GLU A 917 -49.60 17.16 3.50
C GLU A 917 -48.42 16.28 3.03
N CYS A 918 -48.13 16.25 1.74
CA CYS A 918 -46.97 15.52 1.19
C CYS A 918 -45.68 16.28 1.42
N VAL A 919 -44.60 15.54 1.61
CA VAL A 919 -43.24 16.07 1.79
C VAL A 919 -42.43 15.86 0.51
N LEU A 920 -41.72 16.88 0.07
CA LEU A 920 -40.85 16.86 -1.10
C LEU A 920 -39.40 16.73 -0.70
N VAL A 921 -38.68 15.81 -1.32
CA VAL A 921 -37.26 15.58 -1.10
C VAL A 921 -36.54 15.44 -2.43
N PRO A 922 -35.37 16.08 -2.65
CA PRO A 922 -34.58 15.84 -3.84
C PRO A 922 -34.23 14.35 -3.98
N ASN A 923 -34.50 13.77 -5.15
CA ASN A 923 -34.32 12.33 -5.36
C ASN A 923 -32.89 11.85 -5.30
N LEU A 924 -31.92 12.67 -5.78
CA LEU A 924 -30.49 12.41 -5.72
C LEU A 924 -29.83 13.50 -4.86
N THR A 925 -29.64 13.22 -3.59
CA THR A 925 -29.05 14.21 -2.68
C THR A 925 -28.01 13.60 -1.75
N TYR A 926 -26.89 14.29 -1.63
CA TYR A 926 -25.88 14.05 -0.58
C TYR A 926 -26.18 14.85 0.68
N TYR A 927 -26.97 15.92 0.52
CA TYR A 927 -27.39 16.82 1.59
C TYR A 927 -28.92 16.76 1.66
N PRO A 928 -29.50 15.91 2.52
CA PRO A 928 -30.92 15.76 2.68
C PRO A 928 -31.55 17.09 3.06
N ARG A 929 -32.70 17.40 2.46
CA ARG A 929 -33.52 18.54 2.76
C ARG A 929 -34.92 18.26 2.30
N ALA A 930 -35.90 18.90 2.93
CA ALA A 930 -37.28 18.66 2.61
C ALA A 930 -38.13 19.94 2.81
N CYS A 931 -39.27 19.97 2.15
CA CYS A 931 -40.32 20.94 2.39
C CYS A 931 -41.66 20.31 2.15
N PHE A 932 -42.72 20.92 2.67
CA PHE A 932 -44.09 20.52 2.32
C PHE A 932 -44.41 20.90 0.87
N MET A 933 -45.35 20.14 0.26
CA MET A 933 -45.79 20.37 -1.10
C MET A 933 -46.65 21.64 -1.18
N PRO A 934 -46.30 22.62 -2.02
CA PRO A 934 -47.09 23.84 -2.16
C PRO A 934 -48.36 23.58 -2.99
N ARG A 935 -49.31 24.48 -2.87
CA ARG A 935 -50.50 24.46 -3.75
C ARG A 935 -50.10 24.77 -5.19
N ASN A 936 -50.89 24.27 -6.14
CA ASN A 936 -50.71 24.50 -7.58
C ASN A 936 -49.35 24.11 -8.14
N ALA A 937 -48.76 23.04 -7.61
CA ALA A 937 -47.51 22.51 -8.06
C ALA A 937 -47.52 20.99 -8.16
N ILE A 938 -46.67 20.45 -9.04
CA ILE A 938 -46.33 19.03 -9.17
C ILE A 938 -44.79 18.91 -9.23
N THR A 939 -44.23 17.70 -9.30
CA THR A 939 -42.80 17.46 -9.36
C THR A 939 -42.42 16.67 -10.61
N ASP A 940 -41.20 16.84 -11.11
CA ASP A 940 -40.58 15.93 -12.05
C ASP A 940 -39.88 14.77 -11.33
N GLY A 941 -39.26 13.86 -12.09
CA GLY A 941 -38.54 12.69 -11.57
C GLY A 941 -37.28 13.00 -10.75
N SER A 942 -36.85 14.27 -10.65
CA SER A 942 -35.73 14.70 -9.83
C SER A 942 -36.11 14.97 -8.36
N VAL A 943 -37.39 14.93 -8.04
CA VAL A 943 -37.97 15.09 -6.70
C VAL A 943 -38.82 13.88 -6.35
N ALA A 944 -38.66 13.33 -5.16
CA ALA A 944 -39.50 12.31 -4.60
C ALA A 944 -40.63 12.98 -3.77
N ILE A 945 -41.87 12.53 -3.95
CA ILE A 945 -43.03 12.90 -3.13
C ILE A 945 -43.18 11.83 -2.06
N LEU A 946 -43.07 12.21 -0.81
CA LEU A 946 -43.27 11.36 0.35
C LEU A 946 -44.65 11.58 0.92
N THR A 947 -45.52 10.56 0.84
CA THR A 947 -46.85 10.58 1.44
C THR A 947 -46.76 10.06 2.85
N VAL A 948 -47.20 10.84 3.82
CA VAL A 948 -47.27 10.44 5.24
C VAL A 948 -48.32 9.33 5.40
N LEU A 949 -47.95 8.26 6.13
CA LEU A 949 -48.89 7.18 6.45
C LEU A 949 -49.97 7.68 7.43
N PRO A 950 -51.23 7.17 7.37
CA PRO A 950 -52.37 7.70 8.13
C PRO A 950 -52.20 7.76 9.65
N GLU A 951 -51.39 6.84 10.20
CA GLU A 951 -51.06 6.73 11.64
C GLU A 951 -50.00 7.71 12.13
N HIS A 952 -49.44 8.51 11.24
CA HIS A 952 -48.37 9.44 11.56
C HIS A 952 -48.69 10.88 11.21
N GLN A 953 -48.06 11.79 11.92
CA GLN A 953 -48.07 13.21 11.63
C GLN A 953 -46.62 13.72 11.59
N VAL A 954 -46.26 14.52 10.61
CA VAL A 954 -44.96 15.12 10.39
C VAL A 954 -45.07 16.64 10.46
N THR A 955 -44.08 17.28 11.08
CA THR A 955 -44.06 18.71 11.35
C THR A 955 -42.90 19.40 10.62
N GLU A 956 -42.90 20.72 10.60
CA GLU A 956 -41.80 21.53 10.07
C GLU A 956 -40.49 21.28 10.84
N THR A 957 -40.54 20.96 12.12
CA THR A 957 -39.38 20.60 12.94
C THR A 957 -38.74 19.32 12.44
N ASP A 958 -39.51 18.31 12.05
CA ASP A 958 -39.03 17.08 11.47
C ASP A 958 -38.30 17.34 10.14
N LEU A 959 -38.86 18.23 9.29
CA LEU A 959 -38.25 18.56 8.00
C LEU A 959 -36.95 19.36 8.19
N ALA A 960 -36.93 20.31 9.15
CA ALA A 960 -35.71 21.07 9.47
C ALA A 960 -34.56 20.18 9.97
N TYR A 961 -34.89 19.11 10.72
CA TYR A 961 -33.91 18.16 11.20
C TYR A 961 -33.17 17.45 10.06
N TYR A 962 -33.80 17.17 8.91
CA TYR A 962 -33.13 16.52 7.76
C TYR A 962 -31.96 17.33 7.17
N ALA A 963 -31.95 18.65 7.37
CA ALA A 963 -30.89 19.52 6.88
C ALA A 963 -29.73 19.71 7.89
N THR A 964 -29.77 19.07 9.06
CA THR A 964 -28.70 19.11 10.04
C THR A 964 -27.51 18.24 9.62
N ASP A 965 -26.31 18.61 10.05
CA ASP A 965 -25.10 17.79 9.81
C ASP A 965 -25.22 16.40 10.42
N GLU A 966 -25.87 16.30 11.60
CA GLU A 966 -26.13 15.03 12.27
C GLU A 966 -26.97 14.09 11.38
N PHE A 967 -28.06 14.57 10.82
CA PHE A 967 -28.89 13.76 9.91
C PHE A 967 -28.19 13.47 8.58
N CYS A 968 -27.41 14.41 8.08
CA CYS A 968 -26.64 14.22 6.86
C CYS A 968 -25.64 13.06 7.00
N GLN A 969 -24.92 12.99 8.11
CA GLN A 969 -24.00 11.89 8.44
C GLN A 969 -24.76 10.57 8.58
N PHE A 970 -25.87 10.56 9.35
CA PHE A 970 -26.75 9.41 9.50
C PHE A 970 -27.23 8.91 8.13
N TYR A 971 -27.75 9.81 7.28
CA TYR A 971 -28.28 9.44 5.97
C TYR A 971 -27.20 8.90 5.03
N SER A 972 -26.00 9.43 5.08
CA SER A 972 -24.84 8.88 4.35
C SER A 972 -24.57 7.44 4.74
N ILE A 973 -24.60 7.11 6.04
CA ILE A 973 -24.42 5.74 6.55
C ILE A 973 -25.63 4.88 6.14
N ALA A 974 -26.86 5.38 6.30
CA ALA A 974 -28.07 4.71 5.87
C ALA A 974 -28.05 4.35 4.38
N ARG A 975 -27.38 5.14 3.56
CA ARG A 975 -27.17 4.89 2.11
C ARG A 975 -25.90 4.11 1.80
N ASN A 976 -25.28 3.48 2.82
CA ASN A 976 -24.02 2.75 2.70
C ASN A 976 -22.93 3.55 1.96
N ARG A 977 -22.85 4.87 2.21
CA ARG A 977 -21.90 5.81 1.56
C ARG A 977 -21.91 5.70 0.03
N GLY A 978 -23.08 5.40 -0.55
CA GLY A 978 -23.23 5.26 -2.00
C GLY A 978 -23.07 6.60 -2.71
N THR A 979 -22.48 6.58 -3.90
CA THR A 979 -22.24 7.76 -4.75
C THR A 979 -23.19 7.81 -5.95
N ARG A 980 -23.76 6.67 -6.35
CA ARG A 980 -24.64 6.55 -7.52
C ARG A 980 -26.04 6.03 -7.23
N SER A 981 -26.18 5.17 -6.23
CA SER A 981 -27.46 4.52 -5.89
C SER A 981 -28.24 5.30 -4.82
N LEU A 982 -28.31 6.62 -4.95
CA LEU A 982 -28.94 7.50 -3.97
C LEU A 982 -30.41 7.82 -4.29
N ASN A 983 -31.00 7.24 -5.34
CA ASN A 983 -32.41 7.39 -5.63
C ASN A 983 -33.29 6.99 -4.42
N ILE A 984 -34.26 7.80 -4.10
CA ILE A 984 -35.25 7.46 -3.10
C ILE A 984 -36.21 6.42 -3.68
N ASP A 985 -36.26 5.27 -3.05
CA ASP A 985 -37.09 4.12 -3.39
C ASP A 985 -37.86 3.62 -2.16
N ASN A 986 -38.62 2.54 -2.29
CA ASN A 986 -39.45 1.99 -1.23
C ASN A 986 -38.64 1.50 0.00
N ASN A 987 -37.36 1.22 -0.16
CA ASN A 987 -36.48 0.84 0.94
C ASN A 987 -35.85 2.07 1.60
N SER A 988 -35.26 2.96 0.80
CA SER A 988 -34.50 4.11 1.31
C SER A 988 -35.40 5.19 1.93
N VAL A 989 -36.66 5.31 1.50
CA VAL A 989 -37.65 6.22 2.11
C VAL A 989 -37.86 5.91 3.59
N PHE A 990 -37.63 4.67 4.02
CA PHE A 990 -37.72 4.25 5.42
C PHE A 990 -36.91 5.16 6.36
N PHE A 991 -35.75 5.64 5.95
CA PHE A 991 -34.83 6.43 6.77
C PHE A 991 -35.22 7.91 6.90
N PHE A 992 -36.22 8.38 6.12
CA PHE A 992 -36.88 9.62 6.40
C PHE A 992 -37.96 9.33 7.44
N GLY A 993 -37.75 9.82 8.64
CA GLY A 993 -38.64 9.56 9.79
C GLY A 993 -39.11 10.86 10.44
N LYS A 994 -39.75 10.75 11.57
CA LYS A 994 -40.07 11.89 12.44
C LYS A 994 -39.32 11.79 13.75
N LEU A 995 -39.10 12.89 14.43
CA LEU A 995 -38.57 12.92 15.79
C LEU A 995 -39.62 12.26 16.76
N LYS A 996 -39.09 11.52 17.75
CA LYS A 996 -39.89 10.86 18.79
C LYS A 996 -40.45 11.86 19.80
#